data_149f61f7c9822c270a9009e75a239990
#
_entry.id   149f61f7c9822c270a9009e75a239990
#
_cell.length_a   1.000
_cell.length_b   1.000
_cell.length_c   1.000
_cell.angle_alpha   90.00
_cell.angle_beta   90.00
_cell.angle_gamma   90.00
#
_symmetry.space_group_name_H-M   'P 1'
#
loop_
_entity.id
_entity.type
_entity.pdbx_description
1 polymer ?
#
loop_
_entity_poly.entity_id
_entity_poly.type
_entity_poly.pdbx_seq_one_letter_code
_entity_poly.pdbx_strand_id
1 'polypeptide(L)'
;MRIAARHAAPLFLAAGLTALLAADLPGLRPDGSVLLPNQWSLRPAGNQIPLGDFPVNVAVHPGGRFAAILHCGHGPQEIIVVDAGGFAARTESGHGRHDLTVREPIESRAVSRVPVRESFYGLAFSPDGRRLFCSGAGDEVVHVFDFNQGRLTPQPDIPLRGAAIRGIPCGLAVSRDGRELFAANVWGQSVSRVDITARANLGDLFFTAPGRTAEKIVDTNQPARTEEQAMLAKRAEAALDPAAPDAPFPYACQLDEPRGRLYVSLWAQACVAVVDLKSFQVAARWATQEHPNEMALTRSGRFLFVANANRNTVTVLDTATGRAAETLEASLSPAALPGSTPNSLALSPDDTKLFVANAGNNNIAVFDVATPGHSRSLGFIPVGWYPTSVRVTPDGRRLLVANGRGLTSKANPNGPQPGKSGEAYKQYIAELFPGALSIIDLPAGGGWREKLAPWTAQSFQCAPQPGPAPAAVAADNPVPAAVGRPSPVKYCIYIIKENRTYDQFLGDLPQGNGDPSLCLFPENVTPNHHKLATQFVLLDNFYVDAIVSADGHEWSMGAYASDFVNKTWPLNYGHNASRKYPYPSEGVFPVAAPATGYIWDRAREAGVTYRSYGEFVTAGKNPGDANRTKLPALEGHFDPEYHVFDLSYPDVQRAARFIAELHRFETEGEMPRLQIVRLPNDHTAGTQPGAATPTACMADNDLALGRVVEAVSHSKFWPQTAIFVLEDDAQNGPDHVDAHRSPAFVISPYARRGAVDSTMYSTCSMLRTMELILGLKPMSQFDAAAQPMFRAFQAAPDLRPYDAAPARVNLNERNTTVAWGAAASQKMDFTREDAADETILNEVIWRSVRGATRPMPPPRHAAFVFAQPKPDDDD
;
A
#
# COMPACT_ATOMS: atom_id res chain seq x y z
N MET A 1 -9.48 4.10 90.25
CA MET A 1 -9.02 5.00 89.22
C MET A 1 -8.75 4.20 87.87
N ARG A 2 -9.70 4.19 86.94
CA ARG A 2 -9.60 3.44 85.68
C ARG A 2 -9.43 4.43 84.60
N ILE A 3 -8.32 4.34 83.90
CA ILE A 3 -8.01 5.15 82.69
C ILE A 3 -8.53 4.37 81.47
N ALA A 4 -9.42 4.99 80.65
CA ALA A 4 -9.96 4.43 79.44
C ALA A 4 -9.02 4.77 78.31
N ALA A 5 -8.52 3.73 77.58
CA ALA A 5 -7.78 3.86 76.34
C ALA A 5 -8.76 3.98 75.16
N ARG A 6 -8.68 5.07 74.40
CA ARG A 6 -9.39 5.24 73.13
C ARG A 6 -8.55 4.63 72.01
N HIS A 7 -9.14 3.64 71.30
CA HIS A 7 -8.57 3.11 70.07
C HIS A 7 -8.94 4.03 68.90
N ALA A 8 -7.95 4.63 68.27
CA ALA A 8 -8.09 5.28 66.97
C ALA A 8 -7.78 4.24 65.88
N ALA A 9 -8.73 3.95 65.04
CA ALA A 9 -8.54 3.14 63.83
C ALA A 9 -7.98 4.03 62.70
N PRO A 10 -6.94 3.59 61.96
CA PRO A 10 -6.49 4.31 60.78
C PRO A 10 -7.41 4.02 59.59
N LEU A 11 -8.03 5.08 59.03
CA LEU A 11 -8.63 5.03 57.70
C LEU A 11 -7.53 4.81 56.68
N PHE A 12 -7.49 3.64 56.09
CA PHE A 12 -6.74 3.41 54.84
C PHE A 12 -7.52 4.02 53.68
N LEU A 13 -7.08 5.16 53.17
CA LEU A 13 -7.45 5.69 51.89
C LEU A 13 -6.81 4.80 50.84
N ALA A 14 -7.54 3.89 50.20
CA ALA A 14 -7.14 3.18 49.02
C ALA A 14 -7.22 4.16 47.86
N ALA A 15 -6.14 4.87 47.56
CA ALA A 15 -5.94 5.55 46.30
C ALA A 15 -5.78 4.46 45.22
N GLY A 16 -6.85 4.16 44.49
CA GLY A 16 -6.78 3.36 43.29
C GLY A 16 -5.95 4.10 42.26
N LEU A 17 -4.66 3.78 42.11
CA LEU A 17 -3.89 4.08 40.92
C LEU A 17 -4.52 3.24 39.78
N THR A 18 -5.44 3.83 39.02
CA THR A 18 -5.69 3.41 37.67
C THR A 18 -4.41 3.72 36.89
N ALA A 19 -3.58 2.70 36.67
CA ALA A 19 -2.52 2.79 35.69
C ALA A 19 -3.21 3.15 34.36
N LEU A 20 -3.05 4.37 33.90
CA LEU A 20 -3.30 4.69 32.52
C LEU A 20 -2.34 3.79 31.73
N LEU A 21 -2.87 2.74 31.13
CA LEU A 21 -2.14 1.97 30.13
C LEU A 21 -1.79 2.99 29.04
N ALA A 22 -0.50 3.21 28.81
CA ALA A 22 -0.04 4.03 27.70
C ALA A 22 -0.67 3.50 26.41
N ALA A 23 -1.16 4.38 25.55
CA ALA A 23 -1.72 3.98 24.26
C ALA A 23 -0.66 3.23 23.45
N ASP A 24 -1.05 2.15 22.78
CA ASP A 24 -0.18 1.48 21.82
C ASP A 24 0.01 2.42 20.62
N LEU A 25 1.25 2.82 20.34
CA LEU A 25 1.63 3.66 19.20
C LEU A 25 2.50 2.85 18.22
N PRO A 26 2.44 3.11 16.91
CA PRO A 26 3.36 2.52 15.94
C PRO A 26 4.82 2.80 16.28
N GLY A 27 5.72 1.89 15.86
CA GLY A 27 7.15 2.02 16.09
C GLY A 27 7.74 0.94 16.97
N LEU A 28 8.98 1.16 17.42
CA LEU A 28 9.74 0.17 18.18
C LEU A 28 9.19 0.00 19.61
N ARG A 29 8.90 -1.24 19.98
CA ARG A 29 8.42 -1.64 21.31
C ARG A 29 9.57 -2.07 22.23
N PRO A 30 9.36 -2.08 23.58
CA PRO A 30 10.38 -2.48 24.54
C PRO A 30 10.86 -3.94 24.38
N ASP A 31 10.06 -4.82 23.79
CA ASP A 31 10.41 -6.21 23.52
C ASP A 31 11.24 -6.39 22.24
N GLY A 32 11.55 -5.30 21.54
CA GLY A 32 12.30 -5.25 20.29
C GLY A 32 11.46 -5.54 19.04
N SER A 33 10.14 -5.72 19.16
CA SER A 33 9.25 -5.73 17.98
C SER A 33 8.94 -4.31 17.52
N VAL A 34 8.56 -4.16 16.25
CA VAL A 34 8.05 -2.89 15.69
C VAL A 34 6.57 -3.05 15.41
N LEU A 35 5.73 -2.22 16.02
CA LEU A 35 4.30 -2.16 15.71
C LEU A 35 4.10 -1.30 14.46
N LEU A 36 3.35 -1.83 13.50
CA LEU A 36 2.98 -1.15 12.26
C LEU A 36 1.61 -0.46 12.40
N PRO A 37 1.32 0.56 11.57
CA PRO A 37 0.02 1.27 11.59
C PRO A 37 -1.19 0.34 11.41
N ASN A 38 -1.05 -0.73 10.65
CA ASN A 38 -2.07 -1.75 10.39
C ASN A 38 -2.21 -2.81 11.51
N GLN A 39 -1.66 -2.55 12.68
CA GLN A 39 -1.67 -3.43 13.87
C GLN A 39 -0.83 -4.72 13.74
N TRP A 40 -0.16 -4.95 12.62
CA TRP A 40 0.84 -5.99 12.49
C TRP A 40 2.15 -5.59 13.17
N SER A 41 3.01 -6.56 13.46
CA SER A 41 4.32 -6.29 14.06
C SER A 41 5.44 -6.89 13.23
N LEU A 42 6.65 -6.33 13.37
CA LEU A 42 7.87 -6.85 12.75
C LEU A 42 8.83 -7.35 13.81
N ARG A 43 9.45 -8.48 13.56
CA ARG A 43 10.56 -9.03 14.33
C ARG A 43 11.43 -9.90 13.42
N PRO A 44 12.16 -9.29 12.47
CA PRO A 44 12.82 -10.01 11.40
C PRO A 44 13.96 -10.90 11.90
N ALA A 45 14.09 -12.09 11.30
CA ALA A 45 15.19 -13.00 11.51
C ALA A 45 16.44 -12.58 10.73
N GLY A 46 17.61 -12.99 11.20
CA GLY A 46 18.90 -12.77 10.54
C GLY A 46 19.42 -11.34 10.64
N ASN A 47 20.39 -11.01 9.79
CA ASN A 47 21.02 -9.70 9.73
C ASN A 47 20.24 -8.79 8.78
N GLN A 48 20.02 -7.54 9.18
CA GLN A 48 19.26 -6.56 8.41
C GLN A 48 20.21 -5.49 7.86
N ILE A 49 20.21 -5.31 6.52
CA ILE A 49 21.00 -4.29 5.85
C ILE A 49 20.02 -3.24 5.30
N PRO A 50 20.11 -1.98 5.71
CA PRO A 50 19.32 -0.91 5.09
C PRO A 50 19.61 -0.81 3.59
N LEU A 51 18.59 -0.55 2.80
CA LEU A 51 18.66 -0.37 1.35
C LEU A 51 18.10 1.01 0.94
N GLY A 52 17.97 1.22 -0.37
CA GLY A 52 17.26 2.34 -0.97
C GLY A 52 15.74 2.14 -0.96
N ASP A 53 15.05 2.96 -1.75
CA ASP A 53 13.59 2.98 -1.79
C ASP A 53 13.03 1.78 -2.56
N PHE A 54 12.10 1.09 -1.94
CA PHE A 54 11.31 -0.03 -2.44
C PHE A 54 12.11 -1.04 -3.30
N PRO A 55 13.03 -1.83 -2.71
CA PRO A 55 13.69 -2.91 -3.42
C PRO A 55 12.66 -3.94 -3.91
N VAL A 56 12.67 -4.23 -5.21
CA VAL A 56 11.66 -5.10 -5.85
C VAL A 56 12.19 -6.47 -6.25
N ASN A 57 13.50 -6.58 -6.50
CA ASN A 57 14.09 -7.85 -6.92
C ASN A 57 15.55 -7.99 -6.47
N VAL A 58 15.96 -9.24 -6.26
CA VAL A 58 17.33 -9.64 -5.93
C VAL A 58 17.83 -10.61 -6.99
N ALA A 59 18.99 -10.33 -7.59
CA ALA A 59 19.70 -11.30 -8.43
C ALA A 59 21.00 -11.72 -7.73
N VAL A 60 21.16 -13.01 -7.42
CA VAL A 60 22.37 -13.55 -6.82
C VAL A 60 23.37 -13.86 -7.94
N HIS A 61 24.59 -13.35 -7.81
CA HIS A 61 25.67 -13.65 -8.75
C HIS A 61 25.96 -15.17 -8.76
N PRO A 62 26.20 -15.81 -9.92
CA PRO A 62 26.44 -17.25 -9.99
C PRO A 62 27.56 -17.76 -9.06
N GLY A 63 28.56 -16.93 -8.76
CA GLY A 63 29.62 -17.24 -7.78
C GLY A 63 29.19 -17.15 -6.31
N GLY A 64 27.95 -16.78 -6.00
CA GLY A 64 27.34 -16.80 -4.67
C GLY A 64 27.80 -15.72 -3.70
N ARG A 65 28.86 -14.95 -4.02
CA ARG A 65 29.39 -13.92 -3.11
C ARG A 65 28.62 -12.61 -3.15
N PHE A 66 28.14 -12.20 -4.31
CA PHE A 66 27.50 -10.91 -4.50
C PHE A 66 26.01 -11.08 -4.83
N ALA A 67 25.23 -10.09 -4.44
CA ALA A 67 23.84 -9.96 -4.85
C ALA A 67 23.59 -8.53 -5.33
N ALA A 68 22.88 -8.39 -6.47
CA ALA A 68 22.38 -7.13 -6.98
C ALA A 68 20.91 -6.97 -6.58
N ILE A 69 20.54 -5.79 -6.08
CA ILE A 69 19.21 -5.46 -5.63
C ILE A 69 18.69 -4.27 -6.45
N LEU A 70 17.56 -4.44 -7.12
CA LEU A 70 16.88 -3.44 -7.91
C LEU A 70 15.87 -2.68 -7.06
N HIS A 71 15.90 -1.35 -7.13
CA HIS A 71 15.00 -0.44 -6.44
C HIS A 71 14.09 0.27 -7.43
N CYS A 72 12.78 0.21 -7.21
CA CYS A 72 11.76 0.81 -8.07
C CYS A 72 10.70 1.56 -7.25
N GLY A 73 11.13 2.29 -6.21
CA GLY A 73 10.25 3.09 -5.37
C GLY A 73 9.90 4.44 -6.01
N HIS A 74 9.31 5.32 -5.18
CA HIS A 74 9.00 6.70 -5.54
C HIS A 74 10.26 7.52 -5.81
N GLY A 75 11.31 7.29 -5.01
CA GLY A 75 12.60 7.97 -5.11
C GLY A 75 13.46 7.52 -6.31
N PRO A 76 14.72 7.92 -6.34
CA PRO A 76 15.65 7.54 -7.42
C PRO A 76 15.76 6.03 -7.57
N GLN A 77 15.55 5.53 -8.79
CA GLN A 77 15.71 4.13 -9.10
C GLN A 77 17.21 3.79 -9.25
N GLU A 78 17.61 2.65 -8.69
CA GLU A 78 19.01 2.26 -8.63
C GLU A 78 19.21 0.76 -8.49
N ILE A 79 20.42 0.30 -8.78
CA ILE A 79 20.89 -1.05 -8.45
C ILE A 79 21.98 -0.93 -7.40
N ILE A 80 21.77 -1.60 -6.26
CA ILE A 80 22.78 -1.73 -5.21
C ILE A 80 23.36 -3.14 -5.25
N VAL A 81 24.69 -3.27 -5.30
CA VAL A 81 25.38 -4.57 -5.18
C VAL A 81 25.95 -4.69 -3.77
N VAL A 82 25.62 -5.78 -3.10
CA VAL A 82 26.12 -6.10 -1.75
C VAL A 82 27.00 -7.33 -1.77
N ASP A 83 28.02 -7.37 -0.87
CA ASP A 83 28.81 -8.58 -0.60
C ASP A 83 28.03 -9.46 0.41
N ALA A 84 27.38 -10.50 -0.07
CA ALA A 84 26.63 -11.47 0.75
C ALA A 84 27.55 -12.56 1.36
N GLY A 85 28.86 -12.58 1.03
CA GLY A 85 29.80 -13.64 1.44
C GLY A 85 30.49 -13.46 2.79
N GLY A 86 30.54 -12.23 3.32
CA GLY A 86 31.43 -11.86 4.41
C GLY A 86 30.86 -11.89 5.86
N PHE A 87 29.76 -12.60 6.13
CA PHE A 87 29.24 -12.73 7.51
C PHE A 87 29.99 -13.84 8.25
N ALA A 88 30.90 -13.47 9.16
CA ALA A 88 31.34 -14.40 10.18
C ALA A 88 30.13 -14.73 11.07
N ALA A 89 29.82 -16.04 11.22
CA ALA A 89 28.80 -16.46 12.16
C ALA A 89 29.15 -15.88 13.55
N ARG A 90 28.35 -14.96 14.06
CA ARG A 90 28.40 -14.60 15.46
C ARG A 90 27.83 -15.80 16.20
N THR A 91 28.73 -16.53 16.91
CA THR A 91 28.31 -17.53 17.88
C THR A 91 27.42 -16.85 18.90
N GLU A 92 26.16 -17.27 18.96
CA GLU A 92 25.22 -16.90 20.00
C GLU A 92 25.77 -17.44 21.35
N SER A 93 26.64 -16.67 22.01
CA SER A 93 27.03 -16.93 23.38
C SER A 93 26.38 -15.88 24.28
N GLY A 94 25.28 -16.28 24.89
CA GLY A 94 24.72 -15.54 26.01
C GLY A 94 23.25 -15.12 25.82
N HIS A 95 22.46 -15.55 26.79
CA HIS A 95 21.10 -15.06 27.03
C HIS A 95 21.15 -13.53 27.28
N GLY A 96 20.98 -12.72 26.28
CA GLY A 96 20.99 -11.27 26.39
C GLY A 96 20.32 -10.63 25.21
N ARG A 97 19.24 -9.92 25.48
CA ARG A 97 18.53 -8.91 24.69
C ARG A 97 18.83 -8.99 23.18
N HIS A 98 17.87 -9.43 22.40
CA HIS A 98 17.87 -9.28 20.95
C HIS A 98 17.88 -7.78 20.62
N ASP A 99 19.08 -7.25 20.43
CA ASP A 99 19.29 -5.85 20.08
C ASP A 99 19.16 -5.72 18.55
N LEU A 100 18.06 -5.13 18.10
CA LEU A 100 17.86 -4.74 16.70
C LEU A 100 18.83 -3.62 16.26
N THR A 101 19.75 -3.21 17.13
CA THR A 101 20.60 -2.00 16.95
C THR A 101 21.89 -2.25 16.22
N VAL A 102 22.27 -3.46 15.80
CA VAL A 102 23.47 -3.64 14.98
C VAL A 102 23.14 -3.38 13.51
N ARG A 103 22.93 -2.12 13.19
CA ARG A 103 22.87 -1.59 11.82
C ARG A 103 24.28 -1.28 11.37
N GLU A 104 24.91 -2.17 10.61
CA GLU A 104 26.06 -1.72 9.84
C GLU A 104 25.54 -0.73 8.79
N PRO A 105 26.14 0.46 8.65
CA PRO A 105 25.75 1.41 7.61
C PRO A 105 25.83 0.73 6.24
N ILE A 106 24.90 1.05 5.34
CA ILE A 106 24.87 0.51 3.97
C ILE A 106 26.22 0.71 3.26
N GLU A 107 26.91 1.80 3.58
CA GLU A 107 28.23 2.18 3.03
C GLU A 107 29.32 1.15 3.36
N SER A 108 29.20 0.37 4.43
CA SER A 108 30.17 -0.66 4.78
C SER A 108 30.04 -1.96 3.98
N ARG A 109 28.88 -2.20 3.30
CA ARG A 109 28.58 -3.44 2.56
C ARG A 109 28.13 -3.24 1.12
N ALA A 110 27.68 -2.06 0.75
CA ALA A 110 27.43 -1.73 -0.64
C ALA A 110 28.75 -1.61 -1.37
N VAL A 111 29.03 -2.55 -2.26
CA VAL A 111 30.21 -2.55 -3.10
C VAL A 111 30.06 -1.59 -4.28
N SER A 112 28.82 -1.44 -4.78
CA SER A 112 28.48 -0.59 -5.90
C SER A 112 27.04 -0.11 -5.77
N ARG A 113 26.82 1.15 -6.17
CA ARG A 113 25.50 1.77 -6.29
C ARG A 113 25.45 2.47 -7.64
N VAL A 114 24.50 2.11 -8.49
CA VAL A 114 24.39 2.64 -9.84
C VAL A 114 22.96 3.11 -10.09
N PRO A 115 22.75 4.40 -10.42
CA PRO A 115 21.42 4.89 -10.76
C PRO A 115 20.95 4.29 -12.09
N VAL A 116 19.65 4.04 -12.17
CA VAL A 116 18.93 3.59 -13.38
C VAL A 116 17.87 4.63 -13.68
N ARG A 117 17.70 5.01 -14.95
CA ARG A 117 16.74 6.05 -15.33
C ARG A 117 15.30 5.58 -15.15
N GLU A 118 15.03 4.35 -15.59
CA GLU A 118 13.74 3.67 -15.53
C GLU A 118 13.96 2.19 -15.30
N SER A 119 13.17 1.59 -14.45
CA SER A 119 13.21 0.15 -14.23
C SER A 119 11.88 -0.37 -13.64
N PHE A 120 11.57 -1.62 -13.90
CA PHE A 120 10.45 -2.31 -13.28
C PHE A 120 10.70 -3.81 -13.17
N TYR A 121 11.00 -4.28 -11.96
CA TYR A 121 11.12 -5.68 -11.54
C TYR A 121 12.26 -6.49 -12.17
N GLY A 122 12.47 -6.48 -13.50
CA GLY A 122 13.38 -7.40 -14.18
C GLY A 122 14.85 -7.17 -13.83
N LEU A 123 15.51 -8.20 -13.26
CA LEU A 123 16.94 -8.19 -12.93
C LEU A 123 17.51 -9.61 -13.07
N ALA A 124 18.54 -9.79 -13.91
CA ALA A 124 19.14 -11.10 -14.14
C ALA A 124 20.64 -11.00 -14.47
N PHE A 125 21.46 -11.85 -13.85
CA PHE A 125 22.83 -12.06 -14.28
C PHE A 125 22.92 -12.93 -15.53
N SER A 126 23.94 -12.69 -16.38
CA SER A 126 24.37 -13.69 -17.37
C SER A 126 24.87 -14.95 -16.66
N PRO A 127 24.76 -16.12 -17.27
CA PRO A 127 25.21 -17.39 -16.66
C PRO A 127 26.68 -17.42 -16.26
N ASP A 128 27.53 -16.68 -16.98
CA ASP A 128 28.96 -16.52 -16.68
C ASP A 128 29.25 -15.47 -15.58
N GLY A 129 28.22 -14.76 -15.11
CA GLY A 129 28.31 -13.74 -14.07
C GLY A 129 28.95 -12.43 -14.52
N ARG A 130 29.32 -12.27 -15.81
CA ARG A 130 30.05 -11.08 -16.28
C ARG A 130 29.17 -9.90 -16.62
N ARG A 131 27.86 -10.13 -16.80
CA ARG A 131 26.89 -9.09 -17.10
C ARG A 131 25.68 -9.16 -16.19
N LEU A 132 25.10 -8.01 -15.96
CA LEU A 132 23.79 -7.86 -15.31
C LEU A 132 22.84 -7.15 -16.28
N PHE A 133 21.63 -7.66 -16.40
CA PHE A 133 20.56 -7.09 -17.21
C PHE A 133 19.45 -6.57 -16.29
N CYS A 134 18.91 -5.39 -16.60
CA CYS A 134 17.80 -4.79 -15.90
C CYS A 134 16.74 -4.30 -16.91
N SER A 135 15.47 -4.58 -16.65
CA SER A 135 14.37 -4.07 -17.48
C SER A 135 14.22 -2.56 -17.33
N GLY A 136 14.09 -1.85 -18.43
CA GLY A 136 14.07 -0.39 -18.49
C GLY A 136 12.68 0.25 -18.53
N ALA A 137 11.65 -0.47 -18.07
CA ALA A 137 10.29 0.08 -17.94
C ALA A 137 9.90 1.02 -19.11
N GLY A 138 9.56 2.28 -18.82
CA GLY A 138 9.16 3.27 -19.81
C GLY A 138 10.25 3.72 -20.80
N ASP A 139 11.52 3.33 -20.59
CA ASP A 139 12.59 3.53 -21.56
C ASP A 139 12.51 2.54 -22.74
N GLU A 140 11.69 1.48 -22.60
CA GLU A 140 11.52 0.42 -23.62
C GLU A 140 12.84 -0.24 -24.05
N VAL A 141 13.71 -0.46 -23.06
CA VAL A 141 15.05 -1.03 -23.24
C VAL A 141 15.31 -2.16 -22.25
N VAL A 142 16.40 -2.89 -22.46
CA VAL A 142 17.08 -3.64 -21.42
C VAL A 142 18.40 -2.94 -21.12
N HIS A 143 18.55 -2.44 -19.91
CA HIS A 143 19.82 -1.87 -19.42
C HIS A 143 20.85 -2.99 -19.24
N VAL A 144 22.09 -2.73 -19.65
CA VAL A 144 23.19 -3.69 -19.62
C VAL A 144 24.33 -3.13 -18.79
N PHE A 145 24.85 -3.94 -17.87
CA PHE A 145 25.99 -3.59 -17.04
C PHE A 145 27.05 -4.70 -17.13
N ASP A 146 28.31 -4.34 -17.31
CA ASP A 146 29.41 -5.27 -17.06
C ASP A 146 29.61 -5.38 -15.55
N PHE A 147 29.81 -6.61 -15.08
CA PHE A 147 30.05 -6.92 -13.67
C PHE A 147 31.47 -7.42 -13.44
N ASN A 148 32.16 -6.78 -12.49
CA ASN A 148 33.49 -7.22 -12.06
C ASN A 148 33.69 -6.98 -10.56
N GLN A 149 33.85 -8.06 -9.78
CA GLN A 149 34.16 -8.02 -8.34
C GLN A 149 33.21 -7.10 -7.54
N GLY A 150 31.92 -7.19 -7.80
CA GLY A 150 30.88 -6.38 -7.14
C GLY A 150 30.62 -5.01 -7.77
N ARG A 151 31.41 -4.59 -8.75
CA ARG A 151 31.23 -3.30 -9.45
C ARG A 151 30.43 -3.47 -10.73
N LEU A 152 29.48 -2.57 -10.95
CA LEU A 152 28.69 -2.45 -12.17
C LEU A 152 29.24 -1.29 -13.02
N THR A 153 29.43 -1.53 -14.30
CA THR A 153 29.79 -0.50 -15.30
C THR A 153 28.71 -0.49 -16.38
N PRO A 154 27.95 0.62 -16.53
CA PRO A 154 26.93 0.73 -17.55
C PRO A 154 27.48 0.48 -18.96
N GLN A 155 26.72 -0.24 -19.77
CA GLN A 155 26.99 -0.49 -21.20
C GLN A 155 25.83 0.12 -22.01
N PRO A 156 25.97 0.30 -23.33
CA PRO A 156 24.85 0.72 -24.17
C PRO A 156 23.63 -0.20 -23.95
N ASP A 157 22.45 0.40 -23.87
CA ASP A 157 21.18 -0.32 -23.69
C ASP A 157 20.82 -1.17 -24.92
N ILE A 158 19.98 -2.18 -24.74
CA ILE A 158 19.37 -2.95 -25.84
C ILE A 158 17.96 -2.40 -26.05
N PRO A 159 17.68 -1.73 -27.19
CA PRO A 159 16.34 -1.24 -27.47
C PRO A 159 15.40 -2.40 -27.78
N LEU A 160 14.22 -2.41 -27.15
CA LEU A 160 13.18 -3.39 -27.41
C LEU A 160 12.23 -2.89 -28.50
N ARG A 161 11.88 -1.61 -28.44
CA ARG A 161 11.00 -0.96 -29.41
C ARG A 161 11.26 0.53 -29.45
N GLY A 162 10.69 1.23 -30.44
CA GLY A 162 10.76 2.70 -30.46
C GLY A 162 10.01 3.29 -29.26
N ALA A 163 10.49 4.42 -28.75
CA ALA A 163 9.90 5.12 -27.60
C ALA A 163 8.42 5.52 -27.76
N ALA A 164 7.90 5.39 -28.97
CA ALA A 164 6.52 5.62 -29.34
C ALA A 164 5.56 4.46 -29.02
N ILE A 165 6.06 3.29 -28.59
CA ILE A 165 5.25 2.10 -28.31
C ILE A 165 5.60 1.65 -26.89
N ARG A 166 4.63 1.78 -25.98
CA ARG A 166 4.83 1.38 -24.58
C ARG A 166 4.49 -0.08 -24.35
N GLY A 167 5.52 -0.88 -24.05
CA GLY A 167 5.36 -2.26 -23.61
C GLY A 167 5.58 -2.44 -22.13
N ILE A 168 6.42 -1.60 -21.54
CA ILE A 168 6.87 -1.65 -20.15
C ILE A 168 7.51 -3.00 -19.83
N PRO A 169 8.77 -3.24 -20.29
CA PRO A 169 9.50 -4.46 -20.00
C PRO A 169 9.66 -4.66 -18.48
N CYS A 170 9.46 -5.89 -18.08
CA CYS A 170 9.36 -6.34 -16.71
C CYS A 170 10.24 -7.59 -16.49
N GLY A 171 9.67 -8.77 -16.18
CA GLY A 171 10.44 -9.97 -15.89
C GLY A 171 11.37 -10.42 -17.02
N LEU A 172 12.62 -10.74 -16.69
CA LEU A 172 13.68 -11.13 -17.60
C LEU A 172 14.07 -12.59 -17.42
N ALA A 173 14.42 -13.28 -18.52
CA ALA A 173 15.08 -14.59 -18.49
C ALA A 173 16.21 -14.61 -19.52
N VAL A 174 17.40 -15.09 -19.12
CA VAL A 174 18.61 -15.18 -19.95
C VAL A 174 18.88 -16.65 -20.30
N SER A 175 19.20 -16.92 -21.58
CA SER A 175 19.57 -18.27 -22.02
C SER A 175 20.87 -18.75 -21.38
N ARG A 176 21.06 -20.07 -21.26
CA ARG A 176 22.24 -20.68 -20.62
C ARG A 176 23.55 -20.38 -21.37
N ASP A 177 23.47 -20.17 -22.68
CA ASP A 177 24.61 -19.77 -23.49
C ASP A 177 24.90 -18.26 -23.47
N GLY A 178 24.03 -17.47 -22.80
CA GLY A 178 24.13 -16.03 -22.66
C GLY A 178 23.89 -15.23 -23.96
N ARG A 179 23.28 -15.84 -25.00
CA ARG A 179 23.05 -15.22 -26.30
C ARG A 179 21.66 -14.60 -26.43
N GLU A 180 20.66 -15.18 -25.80
CA GLU A 180 19.29 -14.69 -25.87
C GLU A 180 18.76 -14.23 -24.50
N LEU A 181 17.90 -13.25 -24.55
CA LEU A 181 17.15 -12.77 -23.41
C LEU A 181 15.68 -12.65 -23.79
N PHE A 182 14.79 -12.97 -22.87
CA PHE A 182 13.35 -12.81 -22.98
C PHE A 182 12.88 -11.79 -21.97
N ALA A 183 12.04 -10.84 -22.41
CA ALA A 183 11.47 -9.79 -21.56
C ALA A 183 9.94 -9.79 -21.65
N ALA A 184 9.26 -10.01 -20.54
CA ALA A 184 7.82 -9.81 -20.44
C ALA A 184 7.51 -8.31 -20.53
N ASN A 185 6.44 -7.93 -21.21
CA ASN A 185 6.02 -6.55 -21.41
C ASN A 185 4.63 -6.36 -20.84
N VAL A 186 4.56 -5.87 -19.61
CA VAL A 186 3.35 -5.90 -18.77
C VAL A 186 2.16 -5.18 -19.40
N TRP A 187 2.36 -3.96 -19.95
CA TRP A 187 1.32 -3.21 -20.63
C TRP A 187 1.30 -3.45 -22.14
N GLY A 188 2.42 -3.96 -22.71
CA GLY A 188 2.50 -4.35 -24.11
C GLY A 188 1.81 -5.67 -24.43
N GLN A 189 1.31 -6.39 -23.43
CA GLN A 189 0.63 -7.68 -23.56
C GLN A 189 1.42 -8.71 -24.37
N SER A 190 2.76 -8.68 -24.28
CA SER A 190 3.67 -9.44 -25.13
C SER A 190 4.91 -9.94 -24.36
N VAL A 191 5.69 -10.78 -25.00
CA VAL A 191 7.06 -11.09 -24.62
C VAL A 191 8.01 -10.82 -25.78
N SER A 192 9.11 -10.11 -25.51
CA SER A 192 10.18 -9.83 -26.49
C SER A 192 11.23 -10.93 -26.45
N ARG A 193 11.75 -11.33 -27.63
CA ARG A 193 12.93 -12.17 -27.81
C ARG A 193 14.09 -11.30 -28.29
N VAL A 194 15.20 -11.33 -27.58
CA VAL A 194 16.33 -10.42 -27.75
C VAL A 194 17.61 -11.16 -28.03
N ASP A 195 18.35 -10.78 -29.06
CA ASP A 195 19.75 -11.18 -29.26
C ASP A 195 20.67 -10.25 -28.47
N ILE A 196 21.34 -10.77 -27.45
CA ILE A 196 22.22 -10.02 -26.57
C ILE A 196 23.48 -9.55 -27.31
N THR A 197 23.98 -10.36 -28.26
CA THR A 197 25.22 -10.07 -29.01
C THR A 197 24.96 -8.99 -30.06
N ALA A 198 23.90 -9.15 -30.84
CA ALA A 198 23.50 -8.17 -31.84
C ALA A 198 22.86 -6.91 -31.22
N ARG A 199 22.50 -6.96 -29.94
CA ARG A 199 21.77 -5.90 -29.21
C ARG A 199 20.46 -5.51 -29.93
N ALA A 200 19.68 -6.49 -30.29
CA ALA A 200 18.49 -6.29 -31.10
C ALA A 200 17.31 -7.12 -30.58
N ASN A 201 16.13 -6.52 -30.60
CA ASN A 201 14.88 -7.26 -30.46
C ASN A 201 14.61 -8.06 -31.73
N LEU A 202 14.50 -9.37 -31.62
CA LEU A 202 14.21 -10.30 -32.75
C LEU A 202 12.72 -10.36 -33.07
N GLY A 203 11.84 -9.91 -32.17
CA GLY A 203 10.40 -9.84 -32.32
C GLY A 203 9.65 -10.00 -31.03
N ASP A 204 8.39 -9.55 -31.03
CA ASP A 204 7.46 -9.63 -29.92
C ASP A 204 6.39 -10.69 -30.20
N LEU A 205 6.13 -11.57 -29.21
CA LEU A 205 4.98 -12.47 -29.21
C LEU A 205 3.87 -11.84 -28.37
N PHE A 206 2.73 -11.53 -28.97
CA PHE A 206 1.57 -10.99 -28.30
C PHE A 206 0.64 -12.09 -27.79
N PHE A 207 0.14 -11.92 -26.56
CA PHE A 207 -0.80 -12.85 -25.93
C PHE A 207 -2.27 -12.51 -26.22
N THR A 208 -2.54 -11.35 -26.82
CA THR A 208 -3.83 -10.91 -27.36
C THR A 208 -3.76 -10.79 -28.87
N ALA A 209 -4.91 -10.82 -29.55
CA ALA A 209 -4.95 -10.61 -30.99
C ALA A 209 -4.32 -9.25 -31.38
N PRO A 210 -3.46 -9.20 -32.41
CA PRO A 210 -2.89 -7.95 -32.89
C PRO A 210 -4.01 -7.08 -33.50
N GLY A 211 -4.29 -5.97 -32.91
CA GLY A 211 -5.33 -5.01 -33.31
C GLY A 211 -5.49 -3.85 -32.33
N ARG A 212 -4.85 -3.97 -31.19
CA ARG A 212 -4.76 -2.93 -30.14
C ARG A 212 -3.31 -2.50 -29.90
N THR A 213 -2.48 -2.45 -30.94
CA THR A 213 -1.18 -1.78 -30.83
C THR A 213 -1.43 -0.29 -30.72
N ALA A 214 -0.87 0.31 -29.68
CA ALA A 214 -0.85 1.74 -29.50
C ALA A 214 -0.46 2.44 -30.82
N GLU A 215 -1.25 3.41 -31.25
CA GLU A 215 -0.86 4.31 -32.31
C GLU A 215 0.52 4.92 -32.01
N LYS A 216 1.29 5.25 -33.02
CA LYS A 216 2.59 5.90 -32.93
C LYS A 216 2.54 7.08 -31.96
N ILE A 217 3.24 6.97 -30.83
CA ILE A 217 3.22 7.95 -29.76
C ILE A 217 4.57 8.65 -29.73
N VAL A 218 4.57 9.96 -29.57
CA VAL A 218 5.76 10.80 -29.50
C VAL A 218 6.59 10.46 -28.24
N ASP A 219 7.90 10.62 -28.33
CA ASP A 219 8.83 10.46 -27.22
C ASP A 219 8.42 11.31 -26.02
N THR A 220 7.84 10.65 -25.01
CA THR A 220 7.40 11.27 -23.75
C THR A 220 8.55 11.44 -22.75
N ASN A 221 9.78 11.03 -23.11
CA ASN A 221 10.97 11.18 -22.27
C ASN A 221 11.48 12.62 -22.18
N GLN A 222 10.89 13.53 -22.97
CA GLN A 222 11.16 14.95 -22.84
C GLN A 222 9.90 15.67 -22.37
N PRO A 223 10.03 16.67 -21.46
CA PRO A 223 8.88 17.49 -21.09
C PRO A 223 8.24 18.07 -22.34
N ALA A 224 6.91 17.98 -22.43
CA ALA A 224 6.17 18.52 -23.55
C ALA A 224 6.52 19.99 -23.75
N ARG A 225 7.14 20.31 -24.90
CA ARG A 225 7.54 21.67 -25.24
C ARG A 225 6.48 22.43 -25.99
N THR A 226 5.42 21.73 -26.45
CA THR A 226 4.29 22.30 -27.18
C THR A 226 2.97 21.66 -26.73
N GLU A 227 1.85 22.37 -26.92
CA GLU A 227 0.51 21.81 -26.69
C GLU A 227 0.25 20.53 -27.47
N GLU A 228 0.78 20.45 -28.68
CA GLU A 228 0.68 19.26 -29.52
C GLU A 228 1.39 18.05 -28.90
N GLN A 229 2.60 18.25 -28.32
CA GLN A 229 3.33 17.20 -27.61
C GLN A 229 2.60 16.78 -26.32
N ALA A 230 1.96 17.71 -25.62
CA ALA A 230 1.16 17.39 -24.45
C ALA A 230 -0.10 16.59 -24.83
N MET A 231 -0.77 16.94 -25.93
CA MET A 231 -1.89 16.16 -26.46
C MET A 231 -1.47 14.77 -26.92
N LEU A 232 -0.31 14.64 -27.56
CA LEU A 232 0.23 13.36 -28.00
C LEU A 232 0.64 12.49 -26.81
N ALA A 233 1.23 13.06 -25.77
CA ALA A 233 1.51 12.37 -24.51
C ALA A 233 0.21 11.87 -23.85
N LYS A 234 -0.84 12.69 -23.84
CA LYS A 234 -2.16 12.31 -23.30
C LYS A 234 -2.87 11.23 -24.12
N ARG A 235 -2.71 11.23 -25.44
CA ARG A 235 -3.16 10.12 -26.30
C ARG A 235 -2.37 8.84 -26.07
N ALA A 236 -1.05 8.98 -25.83
CA ALA A 236 -0.19 7.88 -25.47
C ALA A 236 -0.67 7.14 -24.21
N GLU A 237 -0.99 7.90 -23.22
CA GLU A 237 -1.51 7.45 -21.94
C GLU A 237 -2.86 6.74 -22.10
N ALA A 238 -3.78 7.34 -22.86
CA ALA A 238 -5.06 6.71 -23.19
C ALA A 238 -4.91 5.38 -23.98
N ALA A 239 -3.84 5.25 -24.77
CA ALA A 239 -3.54 4.02 -25.52
C ALA A 239 -2.92 2.92 -24.62
N LEU A 240 -2.40 3.27 -23.43
CA LEU A 240 -1.98 2.28 -22.43
C LEU A 240 -3.15 1.71 -21.62
N ASP A 241 -4.38 2.19 -21.81
CA ASP A 241 -5.57 1.65 -21.14
C ASP A 241 -5.88 0.22 -21.63
N PRO A 242 -5.37 -0.83 -20.99
CA PRO A 242 -5.71 -2.20 -21.29
C PRO A 242 -6.98 -2.61 -20.55
N ALA A 243 -7.93 -1.70 -20.43
CA ALA A 243 -9.24 -1.92 -19.79
C ALA A 243 -10.06 -3.05 -20.44
N ALA A 244 -9.43 -3.79 -21.36
CA ALA A 244 -9.98 -5.04 -21.84
C ALA A 244 -10.01 -6.04 -20.66
N PRO A 245 -11.18 -6.60 -20.31
CA PRO A 245 -11.30 -7.59 -19.24
C PRO A 245 -10.42 -8.84 -19.44
N ASP A 246 -9.94 -9.05 -20.65
CA ASP A 246 -9.14 -10.19 -21.10
C ASP A 246 -7.63 -9.88 -21.25
N ALA A 247 -7.18 -8.66 -20.89
CA ALA A 247 -5.76 -8.29 -20.97
C ALA A 247 -4.90 -9.19 -20.08
N PRO A 248 -3.83 -9.83 -20.60
CA PRO A 248 -3.08 -10.85 -19.88
C PRO A 248 -2.11 -10.32 -18.82
N PHE A 249 -1.53 -9.13 -18.97
CA PHE A 249 -0.49 -8.58 -18.10
C PHE A 249 0.67 -9.56 -17.87
N PRO A 250 1.51 -9.88 -18.88
CA PRO A 250 2.64 -10.78 -18.72
C PRO A 250 3.67 -10.17 -17.76
N TYR A 251 4.07 -10.94 -16.72
CA TYR A 251 4.87 -10.42 -15.61
C TYR A 251 6.25 -11.05 -15.51
N ALA A 252 6.37 -12.35 -15.31
CA ALA A 252 7.63 -13.05 -15.12
C ALA A 252 7.90 -14.07 -16.24
N CYS A 253 9.18 -14.27 -16.56
CA CYS A 253 9.67 -15.22 -17.53
C CYS A 253 10.51 -16.30 -16.85
N GLN A 254 10.31 -17.58 -17.23
CA GLN A 254 11.12 -18.73 -16.78
C GLN A 254 11.47 -19.62 -17.97
N LEU A 255 12.76 -19.81 -18.25
CA LEU A 255 13.24 -20.66 -19.33
C LEU A 255 13.35 -22.13 -18.93
N ASP A 256 12.93 -23.01 -19.85
CA ASP A 256 13.16 -24.46 -19.82
C ASP A 256 13.75 -24.87 -21.19
N GLU A 257 15.03 -24.53 -21.39
CA GLU A 257 15.72 -24.79 -22.65
C GLU A 257 15.79 -26.28 -23.03
N PRO A 258 16.01 -27.22 -22.08
CA PRO A 258 16.00 -28.66 -22.42
C PRO A 258 14.70 -29.14 -23.05
N ARG A 259 13.56 -28.44 -22.74
CA ARG A 259 12.26 -28.74 -23.35
C ARG A 259 11.88 -27.76 -24.46
N GLY A 260 12.77 -26.80 -24.78
CA GLY A 260 12.49 -25.75 -25.78
C GLY A 260 11.33 -24.87 -25.42
N ARG A 261 11.13 -24.53 -24.13
CA ARG A 261 9.98 -23.77 -23.66
C ARG A 261 10.37 -22.52 -22.89
N LEU A 262 9.54 -21.49 -23.02
CA LEU A 262 9.52 -20.34 -22.12
C LEU A 262 8.15 -20.31 -21.44
N TYR A 263 8.15 -20.23 -20.10
CA TYR A 263 6.95 -20.00 -19.28
C TYR A 263 6.83 -18.52 -18.99
N VAL A 264 5.63 -17.95 -19.18
CA VAL A 264 5.32 -16.55 -18.91
C VAL A 264 4.08 -16.49 -18.03
N SER A 265 4.19 -15.94 -16.83
CA SER A 265 3.04 -15.73 -15.96
C SER A 265 2.18 -14.59 -16.51
N LEU A 266 0.86 -14.82 -16.58
CA LEU A 266 -0.12 -13.84 -17.07
C LEU A 266 -0.92 -13.33 -15.87
N TRP A 267 -0.49 -12.20 -15.33
CA TRP A 267 -0.91 -11.66 -14.02
C TRP A 267 -2.43 -11.56 -13.87
N ALA A 268 -3.13 -11.13 -14.92
CA ALA A 268 -4.59 -10.95 -14.90
C ALA A 268 -5.41 -12.15 -15.39
N GLN A 269 -4.79 -13.24 -15.86
CA GLN A 269 -5.51 -14.37 -16.48
C GLN A 269 -5.49 -15.67 -15.70
N ALA A 270 -4.99 -15.69 -14.47
CA ALA A 270 -4.87 -16.89 -13.64
C ALA A 270 -4.26 -18.09 -14.41
N CYS A 271 -3.24 -17.85 -15.21
CA CYS A 271 -2.57 -18.90 -15.98
C CYS A 271 -1.11 -18.55 -16.32
N VAL A 272 -0.35 -19.58 -16.67
CA VAL A 272 0.98 -19.48 -17.27
C VAL A 272 0.88 -19.80 -18.76
N ALA A 273 1.37 -18.89 -19.61
CA ALA A 273 1.54 -19.15 -21.03
C ALA A 273 2.82 -20.00 -21.24
N VAL A 274 2.71 -21.05 -22.07
CA VAL A 274 3.83 -21.89 -22.51
C VAL A 274 4.16 -21.51 -23.92
N VAL A 275 5.34 -20.94 -24.14
CA VAL A 275 5.82 -20.51 -25.45
C VAL A 275 6.84 -21.55 -25.95
N ASP A 276 6.64 -22.06 -27.14
CA ASP A 276 7.63 -22.88 -27.85
C ASP A 276 8.76 -22.00 -28.39
N LEU A 277 10.00 -22.26 -27.97
CA LEU A 277 11.16 -21.41 -28.30
C LEU A 277 11.53 -21.48 -29.78
N LYS A 278 11.22 -22.59 -30.48
CA LYS A 278 11.57 -22.77 -31.90
C LYS A 278 10.63 -21.97 -32.81
N SER A 279 9.34 -22.11 -32.59
CA SER A 279 8.33 -21.38 -33.40
C SER A 279 8.06 -19.98 -32.88
N PHE A 280 8.42 -19.69 -31.63
CA PHE A 280 8.10 -18.49 -30.88
C PHE A 280 6.59 -18.18 -30.91
N GLN A 281 5.77 -19.22 -30.57
CA GLN A 281 4.32 -19.17 -30.51
C GLN A 281 3.83 -19.74 -29.18
N VAL A 282 2.64 -19.31 -28.74
CA VAL A 282 1.98 -19.90 -27.56
C VAL A 282 1.53 -21.33 -27.89
N ALA A 283 2.15 -22.32 -27.25
CA ALA A 283 1.82 -23.73 -27.40
C ALA A 283 0.67 -24.17 -26.47
N ALA A 284 0.57 -23.56 -25.29
CA ALA A 284 -0.46 -23.88 -24.29
C ALA A 284 -0.64 -22.75 -23.28
N ARG A 285 -1.75 -22.81 -22.53
CA ARG A 285 -1.99 -22.01 -21.31
C ARG A 285 -2.33 -23.00 -20.18
N TRP A 286 -1.59 -22.93 -19.09
CA TRP A 286 -1.78 -23.78 -17.93
C TRP A 286 -2.43 -23.00 -16.80
N ALA A 287 -3.54 -23.52 -16.28
CA ALA A 287 -4.30 -22.86 -15.22
C ALA A 287 -3.51 -22.78 -13.89
N THR A 288 -3.60 -21.64 -13.25
CA THR A 288 -3.14 -21.37 -11.88
C THR A 288 -4.29 -20.75 -11.08
N GLN A 289 -3.98 -20.15 -9.95
CA GLN A 289 -4.91 -19.23 -9.28
C GLN A 289 -4.57 -17.78 -9.64
N GLU A 290 -5.35 -16.83 -9.11
CA GLU A 290 -5.28 -15.43 -9.51
C GLU A 290 -3.93 -14.78 -9.18
N HIS A 291 -3.52 -13.89 -10.06
CA HIS A 291 -2.26 -13.16 -10.06
C HIS A 291 -1.04 -14.09 -10.00
N PRO A 292 -0.85 -15.01 -10.98
CA PRO A 292 0.38 -15.73 -11.09
C PRO A 292 1.55 -14.77 -11.26
N ASN A 293 2.46 -14.81 -10.30
CA ASN A 293 3.55 -13.86 -10.15
C ASN A 293 4.88 -14.56 -10.53
N GLU A 294 5.83 -14.60 -9.62
CA GLU A 294 7.12 -15.24 -9.86
C GLU A 294 6.99 -16.77 -9.95
N MET A 295 7.89 -17.37 -10.70
CA MET A 295 7.92 -18.81 -10.95
C MET A 295 9.29 -19.40 -10.62
N ALA A 296 9.32 -20.65 -10.16
CA ALA A 296 10.54 -21.42 -9.93
C ALA A 296 10.42 -22.80 -10.56
N LEU A 297 11.36 -23.14 -11.45
CA LEU A 297 11.42 -24.42 -12.13
C LEU A 297 12.44 -25.33 -11.44
N THR A 298 12.06 -26.58 -11.15
CA THR A 298 13.02 -27.59 -10.68
C THR A 298 14.15 -27.82 -11.69
N ARG A 299 15.32 -28.23 -11.25
CA ARG A 299 16.48 -28.56 -12.13
C ARG A 299 16.17 -29.61 -13.16
N SER A 300 15.32 -30.57 -12.78
CA SER A 300 14.82 -31.60 -13.70
C SER A 300 13.89 -31.03 -14.76
N GLY A 301 13.39 -29.78 -14.58
CA GLY A 301 12.35 -29.15 -15.38
C GLY A 301 10.98 -29.84 -15.25
N ARG A 302 10.80 -30.81 -14.33
CA ARG A 302 9.56 -31.59 -14.20
C ARG A 302 8.42 -30.80 -13.54
N PHE A 303 8.73 -29.93 -12.59
CA PHE A 303 7.73 -29.16 -11.85
C PHE A 303 8.03 -27.68 -11.91
N LEU A 304 6.98 -26.89 -12.14
CA LEU A 304 7.00 -25.44 -12.12
C LEU A 304 6.13 -24.95 -10.95
N PHE A 305 6.74 -24.26 -10.00
CA PHE A 305 6.07 -23.60 -8.89
C PHE A 305 5.69 -22.19 -9.31
N VAL A 306 4.45 -21.78 -9.05
CA VAL A 306 3.90 -20.47 -9.43
C VAL A 306 3.24 -19.83 -8.22
N ALA A 307 3.74 -18.66 -7.79
CA ALA A 307 3.14 -17.87 -6.73
C ALA A 307 1.84 -17.23 -7.22
N ASN A 308 0.76 -17.30 -6.44
CA ASN A 308 -0.54 -16.71 -6.77
C ASN A 308 -0.81 -15.55 -5.82
N ALA A 309 -0.39 -14.33 -6.21
CA ALA A 309 -0.29 -13.18 -5.30
C ALA A 309 -1.65 -12.66 -4.79
N ASN A 310 -2.74 -12.87 -5.54
CA ASN A 310 -4.10 -12.51 -5.10
C ASN A 310 -4.84 -13.67 -4.40
N ARG A 311 -4.12 -14.77 -4.15
CA ARG A 311 -4.53 -15.89 -3.30
C ARG A 311 -3.40 -16.17 -2.31
N ASN A 312 -3.64 -16.99 -1.30
CA ASN A 312 -2.60 -17.32 -0.32
C ASN A 312 -1.78 -18.56 -0.74
N THR A 313 -1.58 -18.81 -2.05
CA THR A 313 -1.18 -20.13 -2.52
C THR A 313 -0.02 -20.11 -3.50
N VAL A 314 0.58 -21.31 -3.67
CA VAL A 314 1.50 -21.64 -4.76
C VAL A 314 0.93 -22.82 -5.55
N THR A 315 0.75 -22.67 -6.86
CA THR A 315 0.38 -23.76 -7.76
C THR A 315 1.63 -24.52 -8.19
N VAL A 316 1.63 -25.83 -8.03
CA VAL A 316 2.71 -26.72 -8.50
C VAL A 316 2.26 -27.42 -9.79
N LEU A 317 2.80 -26.98 -10.94
CA LEU A 317 2.46 -27.51 -12.25
C LEU A 317 3.40 -28.65 -12.65
N ASP A 318 2.85 -29.79 -13.09
CA ASP A 318 3.58 -30.82 -13.78
C ASP A 318 3.80 -30.43 -15.24
N THR A 319 5.04 -30.14 -15.63
CA THR A 319 5.38 -29.62 -16.96
C THR A 319 5.17 -30.62 -18.11
N ALA A 320 5.01 -31.89 -17.80
CA ALA A 320 4.73 -32.92 -18.81
C ALA A 320 3.23 -32.95 -19.18
N THR A 321 2.37 -32.67 -18.21
CA THR A 321 0.90 -32.72 -18.39
C THR A 321 0.25 -31.35 -18.49
N GLY A 322 0.91 -30.31 -17.98
CA GLY A 322 0.35 -28.96 -17.85
C GLY A 322 -0.72 -28.85 -16.78
N ARG A 323 -0.85 -29.84 -15.91
CA ARG A 323 -1.84 -29.86 -14.82
C ARG A 323 -1.21 -29.54 -13.47
N ALA A 324 -1.97 -28.97 -12.57
CA ALA A 324 -1.56 -28.83 -11.18
C ALA A 324 -1.40 -30.23 -10.53
N ALA A 325 -0.20 -30.49 -10.00
CA ALA A 325 0.06 -31.66 -9.18
C ALA A 325 -0.46 -31.48 -7.75
N GLU A 326 -0.34 -30.26 -7.24
CA GLU A 326 -0.86 -29.81 -5.94
C GLU A 326 -0.93 -28.31 -5.88
N THR A 327 -1.60 -27.78 -4.84
CA THR A 327 -1.61 -26.37 -4.46
C THR A 327 -1.15 -26.25 -3.01
N LEU A 328 -0.13 -25.43 -2.76
CA LEU A 328 0.43 -25.21 -1.43
C LEU A 328 -0.23 -23.98 -0.81
N GLU A 329 -0.71 -24.09 0.43
CA GLU A 329 -1.22 -22.96 1.20
C GLU A 329 -0.06 -22.26 1.91
N ALA A 330 0.21 -21.00 1.57
CA ALA A 330 1.35 -20.24 2.08
C ALA A 330 1.00 -19.30 3.23
N SER A 331 -0.29 -19.13 3.57
CA SER A 331 -0.72 -18.32 4.70
C SER A 331 -0.38 -18.92 6.06
N LEU A 332 -0.41 -18.08 7.09
CA LEU A 332 -0.21 -18.50 8.48
C LEU A 332 -1.25 -19.52 8.95
N SER A 333 -2.47 -19.48 8.41
CA SER A 333 -3.56 -20.40 8.72
C SER A 333 -4.20 -20.90 7.42
N PRO A 334 -4.47 -22.21 7.29
CA PRO A 334 -5.12 -22.78 6.09
C PRO A 334 -6.50 -22.21 5.77
N ALA A 335 -7.16 -21.61 6.75
CA ALA A 335 -8.47 -20.98 6.60
C ALA A 335 -8.38 -19.44 6.50
N ALA A 336 -7.19 -18.88 6.32
CA ALA A 336 -7.00 -17.43 6.22
C ALA A 336 -7.67 -16.88 4.96
N LEU A 337 -8.31 -15.73 5.12
CA LEU A 337 -8.78 -14.93 3.98
C LEU A 337 -7.58 -14.44 3.14
N PRO A 338 -7.79 -14.05 1.87
CA PRO A 338 -6.72 -13.46 1.05
C PRO A 338 -6.01 -12.29 1.72
N GLY A 339 -4.77 -12.04 1.30
CA GLY A 339 -3.94 -10.96 1.82
C GLY A 339 -2.54 -11.38 2.25
N SER A 340 -2.19 -12.69 2.24
CA SER A 340 -0.79 -13.11 2.47
C SER A 340 0.14 -12.65 1.35
N THR A 341 -0.37 -12.54 0.13
CA THR A 341 0.33 -12.00 -1.05
C THR A 341 1.66 -12.73 -1.32
N PRO A 342 1.65 -14.05 -1.64
CA PRO A 342 2.86 -14.73 -2.09
C PRO A 342 3.31 -14.18 -3.44
N ASN A 343 4.45 -13.48 -3.49
CA ASN A 343 4.88 -12.73 -4.68
C ASN A 343 6.29 -13.10 -5.20
N SER A 344 7.04 -13.91 -4.47
CA SER A 344 8.37 -14.36 -4.90
C SER A 344 8.67 -15.76 -4.38
N LEU A 345 9.44 -16.54 -5.17
CA LEU A 345 9.76 -17.94 -4.90
C LEU A 345 11.26 -18.23 -5.03
N ALA A 346 11.78 -19.12 -4.19
CA ALA A 346 13.11 -19.69 -4.36
C ALA A 346 13.12 -21.17 -4.00
N LEU A 347 13.71 -22.01 -4.85
CA LEU A 347 14.04 -23.40 -4.54
C LEU A 347 15.43 -23.49 -3.92
N SER A 348 15.62 -24.41 -2.96
CA SER A 348 16.96 -24.79 -2.52
C SER A 348 17.75 -25.41 -3.67
N PRO A 349 19.11 -25.35 -3.63
CA PRO A 349 19.91 -25.93 -4.71
C PRO A 349 19.70 -27.42 -4.98
N ASP A 350 19.12 -28.16 -4.09
CA ASP A 350 18.79 -29.59 -4.24
C ASP A 350 17.32 -29.86 -4.60
N ASP A 351 16.55 -28.80 -4.88
CA ASP A 351 15.09 -28.81 -5.17
C ASP A 351 14.22 -29.42 -4.06
N THR A 352 14.75 -29.57 -2.82
CA THR A 352 13.99 -30.18 -1.74
C THR A 352 13.19 -29.21 -0.88
N LYS A 353 13.55 -27.90 -0.90
CA LYS A 353 12.87 -26.88 -0.13
C LYS A 353 12.42 -25.75 -1.04
N LEU A 354 11.22 -25.24 -0.76
CA LEU A 354 10.66 -24.05 -1.38
C LEU A 354 10.50 -22.95 -0.32
N PHE A 355 10.95 -21.78 -0.65
CA PHE A 355 10.79 -20.55 0.13
C PHE A 355 9.83 -19.62 -0.61
N VAL A 356 8.80 -19.11 0.07
CA VAL A 356 7.73 -18.28 -0.50
C VAL A 356 7.67 -16.97 0.27
N ALA A 357 7.91 -15.87 -0.40
CA ALA A 357 7.77 -14.54 0.20
C ALA A 357 6.29 -14.14 0.28
N ASN A 358 5.76 -14.03 1.49
CA ASN A 358 4.41 -13.57 1.79
C ASN A 358 4.46 -12.09 2.14
N ALA A 359 4.25 -11.21 1.15
CA ALA A 359 4.41 -9.78 1.32
C ALA A 359 3.47 -9.18 2.38
N GLY A 360 2.21 -9.61 2.40
CA GLY A 360 1.23 -9.13 3.37
C GLY A 360 1.39 -9.68 4.78
N ASN A 361 2.15 -10.78 4.96
CA ASN A 361 2.37 -11.40 6.28
C ASN A 361 3.77 -11.12 6.85
N ASN A 362 4.63 -10.40 6.13
CA ASN A 362 5.97 -10.07 6.57
C ASN A 362 6.79 -11.32 6.94
N ASN A 363 6.62 -12.41 6.18
CA ASN A 363 7.32 -13.66 6.45
C ASN A 363 7.63 -14.45 5.18
N ILE A 364 8.47 -15.48 5.34
CA ILE A 364 8.76 -16.47 4.31
C ILE A 364 8.15 -17.79 4.76
N ALA A 365 7.20 -18.34 3.99
CA ALA A 365 6.72 -19.71 4.20
C ALA A 365 7.74 -20.71 3.63
N VAL A 366 8.02 -21.77 4.39
CA VAL A 366 9.01 -22.79 4.02
C VAL A 366 8.31 -24.15 3.86
N PHE A 367 8.51 -24.79 2.71
CA PHE A 367 7.93 -26.09 2.41
C PHE A 367 9.02 -27.15 2.12
N ASP A 368 8.76 -28.39 2.54
CA ASP A 368 9.43 -29.57 2.01
C ASP A 368 8.73 -29.97 0.71
N VAL A 369 9.44 -29.88 -0.41
CA VAL A 369 8.96 -30.17 -1.76
C VAL A 369 9.76 -31.27 -2.44
N ALA A 370 10.45 -32.08 -1.66
CA ALA A 370 11.25 -33.22 -2.19
C ALA A 370 10.40 -34.20 -3.01
N THR A 371 9.10 -34.28 -2.73
CA THR A 371 8.15 -35.14 -3.45
C THR A 371 6.93 -34.28 -3.83
N PRO A 372 6.97 -33.56 -4.98
CA PRO A 372 5.82 -32.78 -5.45
C PRO A 372 4.57 -33.64 -5.59
N GLY A 373 3.41 -33.15 -5.18
CA GLY A 373 2.17 -33.90 -4.97
C GLY A 373 1.98 -34.35 -3.51
N HIS A 374 3.04 -34.29 -2.69
CA HIS A 374 3.02 -34.66 -1.27
C HIS A 374 3.86 -33.67 -0.44
N SER A 375 3.90 -32.40 -0.83
CA SER A 375 4.65 -31.34 -0.14
C SER A 375 4.09 -31.06 1.26
N ARG A 376 4.95 -30.54 2.15
CA ARG A 376 4.58 -30.28 3.55
C ARG A 376 5.13 -28.94 4.02
N SER A 377 4.32 -28.16 4.73
CA SER A 377 4.81 -26.96 5.41
C SER A 377 5.81 -27.34 6.50
N LEU A 378 6.93 -26.62 6.55
CA LEU A 378 7.95 -26.74 7.58
C LEU A 378 7.86 -25.62 8.62
N GLY A 379 7.19 -24.52 8.29
CA GLY A 379 7.03 -23.36 9.14
C GLY A 379 7.29 -22.05 8.41
N PHE A 380 7.55 -20.98 9.19
CA PHE A 380 7.70 -19.62 8.70
C PHE A 380 8.97 -18.96 9.25
N ILE A 381 9.54 -18.03 8.50
CA ILE A 381 10.66 -17.17 8.90
C ILE A 381 10.17 -15.72 8.86
N PRO A 382 10.12 -14.97 9.98
CA PRO A 382 9.71 -13.58 9.98
C PRO A 382 10.80 -12.71 9.34
N VAL A 383 10.37 -11.72 8.54
CA VAL A 383 11.26 -10.78 7.83
C VAL A 383 10.79 -9.34 8.00
N GLY A 384 11.34 -8.39 7.25
CA GLY A 384 10.91 -7.00 7.28
C GLY A 384 9.57 -6.74 6.62
N TRP A 385 9.17 -5.48 6.53
CA TRP A 385 7.87 -5.07 6.02
C TRP A 385 7.78 -5.22 4.51
N TYR A 386 6.78 -5.95 4.04
CA TYR A 386 6.46 -6.22 2.65
C TYR A 386 7.63 -6.86 1.87
N PRO A 387 7.99 -8.14 2.12
CA PRO A 387 9.01 -8.84 1.35
C PRO A 387 8.61 -8.94 -0.13
N THR A 388 9.50 -8.50 -1.02
CA THR A 388 9.28 -8.39 -2.47
C THR A 388 10.03 -9.44 -3.28
N SER A 389 11.13 -9.96 -2.73
CA SER A 389 11.97 -10.94 -3.42
C SER A 389 12.68 -11.84 -2.41
N VAL A 390 12.72 -13.14 -2.70
CA VAL A 390 13.45 -14.14 -1.92
C VAL A 390 14.39 -14.93 -2.81
N ARG A 391 15.65 -15.10 -2.39
CA ARG A 391 16.66 -15.89 -3.13
C ARG A 391 17.47 -16.75 -2.16
N VAL A 392 17.86 -17.93 -2.62
CA VAL A 392 18.82 -18.81 -1.91
C VAL A 392 20.18 -18.66 -2.56
N THR A 393 21.24 -18.58 -1.75
CA THR A 393 22.63 -18.61 -2.28
C THR A 393 22.93 -19.95 -2.94
N PRO A 394 23.80 -20.00 -3.99
CA PRO A 394 24.10 -21.23 -4.71
C PRO A 394 24.65 -22.39 -3.85
N ASP A 395 25.24 -22.07 -2.68
CA ASP A 395 25.71 -23.06 -1.69
C ASP A 395 24.59 -23.59 -0.76
N GLY A 396 23.38 -23.03 -0.88
CA GLY A 396 22.21 -23.40 -0.08
C GLY A 396 22.24 -22.96 1.39
N ARG A 397 23.21 -22.09 1.75
CA ARG A 397 23.44 -21.75 3.17
C ARG A 397 22.71 -20.51 3.63
N ARG A 398 22.32 -19.62 2.72
CA ARG A 398 21.70 -18.32 3.07
C ARG A 398 20.47 -18.04 2.24
N LEU A 399 19.56 -17.38 2.90
CA LEU A 399 18.39 -16.76 2.28
C LEU A 399 18.59 -15.24 2.25
N LEU A 400 18.37 -14.63 1.11
CA LEU A 400 18.39 -13.20 0.88
C LEU A 400 16.95 -12.75 0.62
N VAL A 401 16.45 -11.80 1.41
CA VAL A 401 15.08 -11.30 1.28
C VAL A 401 15.10 -9.79 1.19
N ALA A 402 14.62 -9.24 0.07
CA ALA A 402 14.36 -7.82 -0.05
C ALA A 402 13.01 -7.49 0.60
N ASN A 403 12.98 -6.48 1.46
CA ASN A 403 11.78 -5.98 2.14
C ASN A 403 11.49 -4.58 1.62
N GLY A 404 10.39 -4.41 0.90
CA GLY A 404 10.07 -3.19 0.15
C GLY A 404 9.89 -1.95 1.04
N ARG A 405 9.30 -2.12 2.21
CA ARG A 405 8.97 -1.03 3.16
C ARG A 405 9.87 -1.03 4.40
N GLY A 406 10.96 -1.78 4.39
CA GLY A 406 12.00 -1.77 5.42
C GLY A 406 11.62 -2.41 6.75
N LEU A 407 11.91 -1.72 7.87
CA LEU A 407 11.94 -2.32 9.20
C LEU A 407 11.18 -1.53 10.26
N THR A 408 10.54 -0.41 9.94
CA THR A 408 9.93 0.48 10.95
C THR A 408 8.79 1.30 10.38
N SER A 409 7.92 1.79 11.26
CA SER A 409 7.06 2.95 11.02
C SER A 409 7.51 4.11 11.90
N LYS A 410 7.26 5.34 11.51
CA LYS A 410 7.76 6.52 12.21
C LYS A 410 7.00 7.80 11.85
N ALA A 411 7.13 8.78 12.74
CA ALA A 411 6.66 10.14 12.54
C ALA A 411 7.35 10.83 11.34
N ASN A 412 6.66 11.81 10.75
CA ASN A 412 7.17 12.71 9.71
C ASN A 412 6.96 14.19 10.06
N PRO A 413 7.38 14.67 11.24
CA PRO A 413 7.15 16.06 11.67
C PRO A 413 7.78 17.10 10.72
N ASN A 414 8.72 16.67 9.90
CA ASN A 414 9.32 17.45 8.81
C ASN A 414 8.82 16.95 7.44
N GLY A 415 7.59 16.44 7.39
CA GLY A 415 6.93 16.11 6.13
C GLY A 415 6.98 17.31 5.20
N PRO A 416 6.76 17.13 3.91
CA PRO A 416 7.23 17.98 2.81
C PRO A 416 7.55 19.42 3.21
N GLN A 417 8.83 19.78 3.18
CA GLN A 417 9.31 21.10 3.65
C GLN A 417 9.59 22.04 2.50
N PRO A 418 9.06 23.25 2.59
CA PRO A 418 9.31 24.31 1.62
C PRO A 418 10.74 24.86 1.63
N GLY A 419 11.36 24.95 0.46
CA GLY A 419 12.54 25.78 0.22
C GLY A 419 13.90 25.21 0.65
N LYS A 420 14.03 23.92 0.96
CA LYS A 420 15.30 23.23 1.13
C LYS A 420 15.46 22.17 0.03
N SER A 421 16.38 22.40 -0.88
CA SER A 421 16.74 21.42 -1.89
C SER A 421 17.46 20.21 -1.28
N GLY A 422 17.12 19.00 -1.68
CA GLY A 422 17.89 17.75 -1.51
C GLY A 422 17.67 16.97 -0.23
N GLU A 423 17.53 17.57 0.95
CA GLU A 423 17.33 16.85 2.23
C GLU A 423 15.90 16.94 2.79
N ALA A 424 15.15 17.93 2.34
CA ALA A 424 13.81 18.22 2.83
C ALA A 424 12.77 17.16 2.41
N TYR A 425 12.99 16.46 1.33
CA TYR A 425 12.08 15.46 0.77
C TYR A 425 12.12 14.10 1.48
N LYS A 426 13.05 13.88 2.42
CA LYS A 426 13.25 12.59 3.08
C LYS A 426 12.14 12.18 4.05
N GLN A 427 11.14 13.03 4.29
CA GLN A 427 10.00 12.73 5.16
C GLN A 427 8.65 12.73 4.44
N TYR A 428 8.64 12.79 3.12
CA TYR A 428 7.44 12.44 2.37
C TYR A 428 7.16 10.95 2.55
N ILE A 429 5.90 10.60 2.81
CA ILE A 429 5.54 9.24 3.23
C ILE A 429 6.02 8.17 2.24
N ALA A 430 5.93 8.42 0.93
CA ALA A 430 6.36 7.48 -0.09
C ALA A 430 7.87 7.19 -0.09
N GLU A 431 8.71 8.07 0.48
CA GLU A 431 10.17 7.90 0.60
C GLU A 431 10.63 7.64 2.05
N LEU A 432 9.68 7.64 2.99
CA LEU A 432 10.00 7.59 4.41
C LEU A 432 10.43 6.19 4.88
N PHE A 433 10.03 5.15 4.17
CA PHE A 433 10.25 3.76 4.54
C PHE A 433 11.22 3.06 3.58
N PRO A 434 12.53 3.44 3.60
CA PRO A 434 13.52 2.79 2.75
C PRO A 434 13.56 1.30 3.06
N GLY A 435 13.76 0.49 2.01
CA GLY A 435 13.78 -0.96 2.10
C GLY A 435 14.94 -1.52 2.91
N ALA A 436 14.93 -2.84 3.08
CA ALA A 436 16.01 -3.56 3.76
C ALA A 436 16.26 -4.91 3.10
N LEU A 437 17.50 -5.41 3.20
CA LEU A 437 17.85 -6.78 2.87
C LEU A 437 18.02 -7.59 4.15
N SER A 438 17.20 -8.62 4.32
CA SER A 438 17.41 -9.64 5.34
C SER A 438 18.36 -10.71 4.81
N ILE A 439 19.45 -11.00 5.53
CA ILE A 439 20.36 -12.11 5.25
C ILE A 439 20.23 -13.11 6.38
N ILE A 440 19.74 -14.30 6.06
CA ILE A 440 19.33 -15.30 7.03
C ILE A 440 20.13 -16.58 6.79
N ASP A 441 20.87 -17.06 7.79
CA ASP A 441 21.55 -18.32 7.72
C ASP A 441 20.54 -19.45 7.83
N LEU A 442 20.55 -20.34 6.83
CA LEU A 442 19.59 -21.45 6.75
C LEU A 442 20.04 -22.63 7.62
N PRO A 443 19.10 -23.42 8.20
CA PRO A 443 19.42 -24.59 8.99
C PRO A 443 20.22 -25.63 8.18
N ALA A 444 21.35 -26.10 8.69
CA ALA A 444 22.12 -27.18 8.09
C ALA A 444 21.56 -28.53 8.51
N GLY A 445 21.58 -29.52 7.59
CA GLY A 445 21.15 -30.88 7.83
C GLY A 445 19.64 -31.06 8.03
N GLY A 446 19.23 -32.17 8.65
CA GLY A 446 17.82 -32.48 8.91
C GLY A 446 17.20 -31.69 10.08
N GLY A 447 15.93 -32.00 10.40
CA GLY A 447 15.21 -31.36 11.54
C GLY A 447 14.80 -29.91 11.27
N TRP A 448 14.46 -29.61 10.04
CA TRP A 448 14.07 -28.24 9.64
C TRP A 448 12.87 -27.72 10.41
N ARG A 449 11.85 -28.56 10.61
CA ARG A 449 10.62 -28.13 11.30
C ARG A 449 10.90 -27.69 12.73
N GLU A 450 11.73 -28.43 13.46
CA GLU A 450 12.13 -28.14 14.83
C GLU A 450 13.01 -26.87 14.88
N LYS A 451 13.89 -26.69 13.91
CA LYS A 451 14.77 -25.51 13.80
C LYS A 451 14.00 -24.24 13.41
N LEU A 452 12.94 -24.35 12.61
CA LEU A 452 12.07 -23.24 12.25
C LEU A 452 11.01 -22.95 13.31
N ALA A 453 10.76 -23.82 14.29
CA ALA A 453 9.71 -23.65 15.27
C ALA A 453 9.76 -22.32 16.04
N PRO A 454 10.92 -21.77 16.48
CA PRO A 454 10.99 -20.47 17.14
C PRO A 454 10.58 -19.33 16.20
N TRP A 455 11.05 -19.32 14.95
CA TRP A 455 10.70 -18.33 13.95
C TRP A 455 9.24 -18.43 13.53
N THR A 456 8.71 -19.64 13.46
CA THR A 456 7.29 -19.88 13.20
C THR A 456 6.43 -19.28 14.31
N ALA A 457 6.77 -19.55 15.57
CA ALA A 457 6.07 -18.94 16.71
C ALA A 457 6.14 -17.41 16.68
N GLN A 458 7.29 -16.85 16.33
CA GLN A 458 7.50 -15.41 16.18
C GLN A 458 6.65 -14.81 15.04
N SER A 459 6.55 -15.51 13.89
CA SER A 459 5.69 -15.08 12.78
C SER A 459 4.21 -14.99 13.19
N PHE A 460 3.73 -15.96 14.00
CA PHE A 460 2.38 -15.90 14.57
C PHE A 460 2.21 -14.78 15.59
N GLN A 461 3.22 -14.49 16.40
CA GLN A 461 3.17 -13.37 17.37
C GLN A 461 3.16 -12.00 16.69
N CYS A 462 3.73 -11.88 15.49
CA CYS A 462 3.74 -10.65 14.71
C CYS A 462 2.40 -10.39 13.97
N ALA A 463 1.58 -11.41 13.77
CA ALA A 463 0.23 -11.23 13.23
C ALA A 463 -0.70 -10.67 14.33
N PRO A 464 -1.63 -9.77 13.99
CA PRO A 464 -2.67 -9.39 14.92
C PRO A 464 -3.42 -10.65 15.35
N GLN A 465 -3.50 -10.85 16.67
CA GLN A 465 -4.36 -11.91 17.18
C GLN A 465 -5.77 -11.34 17.23
N PRO A 466 -6.79 -12.02 16.65
CA PRO A 466 -8.16 -11.70 16.98
C PRO A 466 -8.26 -11.89 18.49
N GLY A 467 -8.21 -10.78 19.20
CA GLY A 467 -8.40 -10.80 20.64
C GLY A 467 -9.72 -11.52 20.92
N PRO A 468 -9.87 -12.28 22.01
CA PRO A 468 -11.20 -12.60 22.48
C PRO A 468 -11.95 -11.26 22.47
N ALA A 469 -13.13 -11.24 21.87
CA ALA A 469 -14.01 -10.07 21.96
C ALA A 469 -13.86 -9.59 23.40
N PRO A 470 -13.35 -8.35 23.64
CA PRO A 470 -12.92 -7.99 24.98
C PRO A 470 -13.98 -8.45 25.95
N ALA A 471 -13.62 -9.19 27.00
CA ALA A 471 -14.57 -9.69 27.99
C ALA A 471 -15.41 -8.56 28.61
N ALA A 472 -15.11 -7.32 28.23
CA ALA A 472 -15.75 -6.07 28.58
C ALA A 472 -16.58 -5.44 27.43
N VAL A 473 -16.77 -6.07 26.25
CA VAL A 473 -17.80 -5.58 25.32
C VAL A 473 -19.12 -5.87 25.98
N ALA A 474 -19.78 -4.83 26.49
CA ALA A 474 -21.08 -4.96 27.08
C ALA A 474 -22.00 -5.69 26.07
N ALA A 475 -22.82 -6.62 26.57
CA ALA A 475 -23.72 -7.42 25.73
C ALA A 475 -24.69 -6.57 24.88
N ASP A 476 -24.85 -5.31 25.23
CA ASP A 476 -25.69 -4.26 24.65
C ASP A 476 -24.93 -3.27 23.77
N ASN A 477 -23.61 -3.52 23.47
CA ASN A 477 -22.87 -2.67 22.53
C ASN A 477 -23.53 -2.72 21.15
N PRO A 478 -23.78 -1.56 20.50
CA PRO A 478 -24.42 -1.52 19.18
C PRO A 478 -23.60 -2.19 18.06
N VAL A 479 -22.28 -2.33 18.25
CA VAL A 479 -21.43 -3.12 17.35
C VAL A 479 -21.48 -4.58 17.79
N PRO A 480 -22.00 -5.50 16.96
CA PRO A 480 -22.07 -6.91 17.31
C PRO A 480 -20.68 -7.56 17.47
N ALA A 481 -20.56 -8.49 18.42
CA ALA A 481 -19.32 -9.24 18.61
C ALA A 481 -19.01 -10.27 17.52
N ALA A 482 -19.97 -10.57 16.64
CA ALA A 482 -19.83 -11.52 15.54
C ALA A 482 -20.80 -11.21 14.40
N VAL A 483 -20.42 -11.59 13.18
CA VAL A 483 -21.25 -11.48 11.98
C VAL A 483 -22.59 -12.20 12.18
N GLY A 484 -23.68 -11.58 11.73
CA GLY A 484 -25.04 -12.14 11.78
C GLY A 484 -25.77 -11.95 13.12
N ARG A 485 -25.13 -11.31 14.12
CA ARG A 485 -25.87 -10.85 15.31
C ARG A 485 -26.54 -9.51 15.04
N PRO A 486 -27.71 -9.25 15.63
CA PRO A 486 -28.44 -8.01 15.40
C PRO A 486 -27.68 -6.79 15.94
N SER A 487 -27.81 -5.67 15.24
CA SER A 487 -27.38 -4.33 15.67
C SER A 487 -28.60 -3.40 15.72
N PRO A 488 -28.68 -2.43 16.65
CA PRO A 488 -29.65 -1.37 16.58
C PRO A 488 -29.35 -0.37 15.46
N VAL A 489 -28.13 -0.35 14.94
CA VAL A 489 -27.71 0.43 13.78
C VAL A 489 -28.04 -0.36 12.52
N LYS A 490 -28.84 0.22 11.64
CA LYS A 490 -29.27 -0.38 10.38
C LYS A 490 -28.50 0.17 9.18
N TYR A 491 -28.11 1.44 9.24
CA TYR A 491 -27.55 2.20 8.14
C TYR A 491 -26.13 2.65 8.46
N CYS A 492 -25.21 2.37 7.56
CA CYS A 492 -23.84 2.88 7.58
C CYS A 492 -23.64 3.84 6.41
N ILE A 493 -23.17 5.05 6.70
CA ILE A 493 -22.73 6.04 5.71
C ILE A 493 -21.23 6.14 5.89
N TYR A 494 -20.48 5.82 4.83
CA TYR A 494 -19.02 5.79 4.81
C TYR A 494 -18.50 6.92 3.93
N ILE A 495 -17.84 7.92 4.53
CA ILE A 495 -17.37 9.12 3.84
C ILE A 495 -15.86 9.04 3.70
N ILE A 496 -15.38 9.09 2.45
CA ILE A 496 -13.97 9.07 2.08
C ILE A 496 -13.54 10.49 1.72
N LYS A 497 -12.45 10.93 2.30
CA LYS A 497 -11.80 12.23 2.10
C LYS A 497 -10.37 12.02 1.60
N GLU A 498 -9.61 13.09 1.30
CA GLU A 498 -8.36 13.03 0.58
C GLU A 498 -7.16 13.64 1.34
N ASN A 499 -6.20 12.76 1.68
CA ASN A 499 -4.79 13.03 1.91
C ASN A 499 -4.43 13.95 3.10
N ARG A 500 -5.04 13.78 4.29
CA ARG A 500 -4.68 14.63 5.44
C ARG A 500 -4.25 13.84 6.68
N THR A 501 -3.26 14.40 7.40
CA THR A 501 -2.83 13.90 8.69
C THR A 501 -3.69 14.45 9.82
N TYR A 502 -3.68 13.74 10.96
CA TYR A 502 -4.38 14.17 12.18
C TYR A 502 -3.92 15.56 12.65
N ASP A 503 -2.61 15.80 12.71
CA ASP A 503 -2.07 17.07 13.20
C ASP A 503 -2.44 18.27 12.32
N GLN A 504 -2.65 18.06 11.01
CA GLN A 504 -3.04 19.17 10.13
C GLN A 504 -4.41 19.74 10.43
N PHE A 505 -5.34 18.95 10.95
CA PHE A 505 -6.70 19.36 11.29
C PHE A 505 -6.91 19.55 12.79
N LEU A 506 -6.58 18.52 13.57
CA LEU A 506 -6.97 18.40 14.96
C LEU A 506 -5.79 18.58 15.91
N GLY A 507 -4.63 19.02 15.37
CA GLY A 507 -3.43 19.25 16.15
C GLY A 507 -3.58 20.34 17.20
N ASP A 508 -4.48 21.30 17.02
CA ASP A 508 -4.77 22.40 17.95
C ASP A 508 -5.84 22.08 19.00
N LEU A 509 -6.46 20.89 18.94
CA LEU A 509 -7.40 20.49 20.00
C LEU A 509 -6.67 20.32 21.34
N PRO A 510 -7.23 20.87 22.43
CA PRO A 510 -6.62 20.72 23.76
C PRO A 510 -6.74 19.31 24.33
N GLN A 511 -7.62 18.46 23.78
CA GLN A 511 -7.80 17.06 24.12
C GLN A 511 -7.10 16.20 23.07
N GLY A 512 -6.74 14.98 23.49
CA GLY A 512 -6.07 14.03 22.59
C GLY A 512 -4.58 14.32 22.43
N ASN A 513 -3.97 13.64 21.46
CA ASN A 513 -2.54 13.69 21.19
C ASN A 513 -2.24 14.48 19.92
N GLY A 514 -2.47 15.81 19.91
CA GLY A 514 -2.22 16.72 18.80
C GLY A 514 -0.96 17.58 18.99
N ASP A 515 -0.33 18.02 17.89
CA ASP A 515 0.72 19.05 17.87
C ASP A 515 0.21 20.33 17.21
N PRO A 516 -0.12 21.40 17.98
CA PRO A 516 -0.62 22.65 17.42
C PRO A 516 0.34 23.34 16.46
N SER A 517 1.63 23.03 16.53
CA SER A 517 2.63 23.63 15.63
C SER A 517 2.52 23.08 14.20
N LEU A 518 1.97 21.88 14.04
CA LEU A 518 1.72 21.22 12.75
C LEU A 518 0.30 21.47 12.21
N CYS A 519 -0.61 22.02 13.02
CA CYS A 519 -1.97 22.30 12.60
C CYS A 519 -2.01 23.40 11.51
N LEU A 520 -2.39 23.02 10.29
CA LEU A 520 -2.54 23.94 9.15
C LEU A 520 -3.93 24.56 9.10
N PHE A 521 -4.95 23.79 9.45
CA PHE A 521 -6.35 24.16 9.29
C PHE A 521 -7.08 24.12 10.63
N PRO A 522 -6.78 25.13 11.51
CA PRO A 522 -7.34 25.21 12.88
C PRO A 522 -8.86 25.41 12.85
N GLU A 523 -9.48 25.39 14.03
CA GLU A 523 -10.93 25.53 14.20
C GLU A 523 -11.57 26.67 13.40
N ASN A 524 -10.84 27.76 13.15
CA ASN A 524 -11.35 28.86 12.32
C ASN A 524 -11.58 28.44 10.85
N VAL A 525 -10.83 27.48 10.33
CA VAL A 525 -10.96 26.94 8.96
C VAL A 525 -11.89 25.73 8.94
N THR A 526 -11.79 24.88 9.97
CA THR A 526 -12.51 23.60 10.05
C THR A 526 -13.44 23.49 11.29
N PRO A 527 -14.41 24.44 11.44
CA PRO A 527 -15.27 24.47 12.62
C PRO A 527 -16.14 23.20 12.78
N ASN A 528 -16.52 22.53 11.69
CA ASN A 528 -17.32 21.32 11.76
C ASN A 528 -16.49 20.11 12.16
N HIS A 529 -15.28 19.93 11.64
CA HIS A 529 -14.38 18.85 12.07
C HIS A 529 -14.10 18.94 13.59
N HIS A 530 -13.78 20.14 14.10
CA HIS A 530 -13.54 20.38 15.52
C HIS A 530 -14.79 20.13 16.36
N LYS A 531 -15.94 20.59 15.88
CA LYS A 531 -17.22 20.39 16.56
C LYS A 531 -17.61 18.91 16.60
N LEU A 532 -17.40 18.18 15.50
CA LEU A 532 -17.65 16.73 15.45
C LEU A 532 -16.72 15.96 16.39
N ALA A 533 -15.42 16.27 16.38
CA ALA A 533 -14.42 15.65 17.25
C ALA A 533 -14.74 15.88 18.74
N THR A 534 -15.26 17.06 19.10
CA THR A 534 -15.58 17.40 20.51
C THR A 534 -16.97 16.97 20.95
N GLN A 535 -17.95 16.93 20.02
CA GLN A 535 -19.32 16.52 20.36
C GLN A 535 -19.52 15.01 20.32
N PHE A 536 -18.79 14.29 19.47
CA PHE A 536 -18.79 12.83 19.41
C PHE A 536 -17.50 12.30 20.04
N VAL A 537 -17.03 11.15 19.62
CA VAL A 537 -15.78 10.57 20.12
C VAL A 537 -14.59 11.11 19.34
N LEU A 538 -13.60 11.64 20.04
CA LEU A 538 -12.30 12.01 19.45
C LEU A 538 -11.44 10.74 19.36
N LEU A 539 -11.03 10.40 18.13
CA LEU A 539 -10.10 9.31 17.83
C LEU A 539 -8.72 9.92 17.56
N ASP A 540 -7.82 9.91 18.55
CA ASP A 540 -6.50 10.53 18.44
C ASP A 540 -5.38 9.55 18.08
N ASN A 541 -5.75 8.27 17.85
CA ASN A 541 -4.83 7.17 17.56
C ASN A 541 -5.37 6.30 16.42
N PHE A 542 -5.75 6.95 15.31
CA PHE A 542 -6.25 6.29 14.09
C PHE A 542 -5.23 6.42 12.97
N TYR A 543 -5.05 5.34 12.20
CA TYR A 543 -4.07 5.23 11.11
C TYR A 543 -4.72 4.74 9.83
N VAL A 544 -4.34 5.34 8.71
CA VAL A 544 -4.64 4.78 7.39
C VAL A 544 -3.69 3.63 7.08
N ASP A 545 -4.17 2.61 6.37
CA ASP A 545 -3.36 1.42 6.02
C ASP A 545 -2.57 1.61 4.72
N ALA A 546 -2.72 2.77 4.07
CA ALA A 546 -2.18 3.12 2.77
C ALA A 546 -1.04 4.14 2.84
N ILE A 547 -0.29 4.26 1.73
CA ILE A 547 0.80 5.25 1.57
C ILE A 547 0.36 6.41 0.68
N VAL A 548 -0.38 6.13 -0.40
CA VAL A 548 -0.88 7.09 -1.40
C VAL A 548 -2.31 6.71 -1.81
N SER A 549 -3.04 7.60 -2.49
CA SER A 549 -4.44 7.33 -2.84
C SER A 549 -4.63 6.10 -3.72
N ALA A 550 -3.67 5.75 -4.58
CA ALA A 550 -3.77 4.53 -5.38
C ALA A 550 -3.90 3.24 -4.54
N ASP A 551 -3.18 3.12 -3.43
CA ASP A 551 -3.43 2.02 -2.49
C ASP A 551 -4.49 2.39 -1.43
N GLY A 552 -4.76 3.69 -1.19
CA GLY A 552 -5.75 4.20 -0.25
C GLY A 552 -7.18 3.77 -0.55
N HIS A 553 -7.63 4.00 -1.76
CA HIS A 553 -8.98 3.59 -2.19
C HIS A 553 -9.13 2.05 -2.23
N GLU A 554 -8.06 1.31 -2.57
CA GLU A 554 -8.07 -0.16 -2.49
C GLU A 554 -8.19 -0.65 -1.03
N TRP A 555 -7.44 -0.06 -0.09
CA TRP A 555 -7.55 -0.37 1.33
C TRP A 555 -8.92 0.00 1.90
N SER A 556 -9.43 1.18 1.55
CA SER A 556 -10.70 1.69 2.05
C SER A 556 -11.91 0.88 1.55
N MET A 557 -11.83 0.30 0.35
CA MET A 557 -12.93 -0.47 -0.23
C MET A 557 -12.74 -1.98 -0.16
N GLY A 558 -11.49 -2.48 -0.15
CA GLY A 558 -11.16 -3.91 -0.25
C GLY A 558 -10.40 -4.48 0.94
N ALA A 559 -10.04 -3.66 1.93
CA ALA A 559 -9.24 -4.03 3.10
C ALA A 559 -7.82 -4.55 2.77
N TYR A 560 -7.33 -4.40 1.56
CA TYR A 560 -5.94 -4.49 1.14
C TYR A 560 -5.74 -4.05 -0.31
N ALA A 561 -4.53 -3.62 -0.66
CA ALA A 561 -4.12 -3.38 -2.02
C ALA A 561 -3.42 -4.62 -2.59
N SER A 562 -3.76 -5.01 -3.83
CA SER A 562 -3.13 -6.17 -4.50
C SER A 562 -1.64 -5.93 -4.76
N ASP A 563 -0.88 -7.01 -5.03
CA ASP A 563 0.56 -6.89 -5.40
C ASP A 563 0.75 -6.07 -6.69
N PHE A 564 -0.24 -6.10 -7.59
CA PHE A 564 -0.26 -5.24 -8.78
C PHE A 564 -0.25 -3.76 -8.38
N VAL A 565 -1.17 -3.34 -7.51
CA VAL A 565 -1.25 -1.95 -7.04
C VAL A 565 0.04 -1.55 -6.33
N ASN A 566 0.49 -2.35 -5.35
CA ASN A 566 1.69 -2.07 -4.55
C ASN A 566 2.98 -1.93 -5.38
N LYS A 567 3.10 -2.66 -6.49
CA LYS A 567 4.29 -2.60 -7.36
C LYS A 567 4.19 -1.55 -8.47
N THR A 568 2.99 -1.08 -8.81
CA THR A 568 2.80 -0.19 -9.96
C THR A 568 2.52 1.26 -9.60
N TRP A 569 1.96 1.55 -8.42
CA TRP A 569 1.80 2.94 -8.01
C TRP A 569 3.12 3.72 -7.96
N PRO A 570 4.30 3.17 -7.53
CA PRO A 570 5.54 3.94 -7.56
C PRO A 570 5.96 4.43 -8.94
N LEU A 571 5.59 3.69 -10.01
CA LEU A 571 5.83 4.10 -11.39
C LEU A 571 5.01 5.34 -11.77
N ASN A 572 3.82 5.50 -11.21
CA ASN A 572 2.93 6.62 -11.47
C ASN A 572 3.31 7.87 -10.64
N TYR A 573 3.68 7.67 -9.37
CA TYR A 573 3.95 8.74 -8.40
C TYR A 573 5.43 9.15 -8.32
N GLY A 574 6.35 8.33 -8.82
CA GLY A 574 7.79 8.53 -8.67
C GLY A 574 8.38 9.65 -9.51
N HIS A 575 9.71 9.80 -9.45
CA HIS A 575 10.50 10.80 -10.18
C HIS A 575 10.17 10.92 -11.66
N ASN A 576 9.70 9.83 -12.24
CA ASN A 576 9.37 9.72 -13.65
C ASN A 576 7.85 9.87 -13.88
N ALA A 577 7.12 10.46 -12.94
CA ALA A 577 5.70 10.82 -13.08
C ALA A 577 5.41 11.60 -14.37
N SER A 578 6.40 12.32 -14.92
CA SER A 578 6.30 12.95 -16.24
C SER A 578 6.06 11.96 -17.39
N ARG A 579 6.40 10.68 -17.20
CA ARG A 579 6.13 9.59 -18.17
C ARG A 579 4.74 9.02 -18.06
N LYS A 580 4.00 9.33 -16.99
CA LYS A 580 2.60 9.05 -16.76
C LYS A 580 2.20 7.61 -17.10
N TYR A 581 2.47 6.73 -16.16
CA TYR A 581 1.91 5.39 -16.16
C TYR A 581 0.40 5.47 -15.83
N PRO A 582 -0.41 4.53 -16.30
CA PRO A 582 -1.83 4.49 -15.95
C PRO A 582 -2.02 4.34 -14.44
N TYR A 583 -3.03 5.02 -13.89
CA TYR A 583 -3.40 4.93 -12.48
C TYR A 583 -3.85 3.50 -12.13
N PRO A 584 -3.23 2.84 -11.14
CA PRO A 584 -3.39 1.40 -10.93
C PRO A 584 -4.55 1.01 -10.02
N SER A 585 -5.52 1.88 -9.77
CA SER A 585 -6.58 1.69 -8.77
C SER A 585 -7.96 2.05 -9.32
N GLU A 586 -8.97 2.06 -8.46
CA GLU A 586 -10.36 2.48 -8.69
C GLU A 586 -11.04 1.83 -9.88
N GLY A 587 -10.79 0.55 -10.08
CA GLY A 587 -11.41 -0.21 -11.17
C GLY A 587 -10.90 0.18 -12.56
N VAL A 588 -9.83 0.99 -12.69
CA VAL A 588 -9.17 1.28 -13.97
C VAL A 588 -8.71 -0.02 -14.61
N PHE A 589 -8.11 -0.91 -13.82
CA PHE A 589 -7.68 -2.24 -14.26
C PHE A 589 -8.36 -3.34 -13.46
N PRO A 590 -8.98 -4.34 -14.11
CA PRO A 590 -9.54 -5.51 -13.40
C PRO A 590 -8.51 -6.27 -12.56
N VAL A 591 -7.22 -6.25 -12.95
CA VAL A 591 -6.12 -6.89 -12.20
C VAL A 591 -5.82 -6.21 -10.86
N ALA A 592 -6.27 -4.98 -10.63
CA ALA A 592 -6.10 -4.30 -9.34
C ALA A 592 -7.01 -4.88 -8.26
N ALA A 593 -8.18 -5.43 -8.65
CA ALA A 593 -9.21 -5.84 -7.72
C ALA A 593 -8.74 -6.95 -6.76
N PRO A 594 -9.10 -6.85 -5.46
CA PRO A 594 -8.87 -7.92 -4.49
C PRO A 594 -9.60 -9.20 -4.88
N ALA A 595 -9.05 -10.37 -4.51
CA ALA A 595 -9.63 -11.68 -4.84
C ALA A 595 -11.06 -11.88 -4.31
N THR A 596 -11.40 -11.22 -3.23
CA THR A 596 -12.71 -11.30 -2.58
C THR A 596 -13.66 -10.17 -3.00
N GLY A 597 -13.23 -9.30 -3.91
CA GLY A 597 -13.93 -8.09 -4.27
C GLY A 597 -13.88 -7.04 -3.15
N TYR A 598 -14.74 -6.07 -3.25
CA TYR A 598 -14.83 -4.91 -2.37
C TYR A 598 -16.01 -5.00 -1.40
N ILE A 599 -16.17 -4.02 -0.53
CA ILE A 599 -17.24 -3.98 0.48
C ILE A 599 -18.65 -4.08 -0.13
N TRP A 600 -18.88 -3.51 -1.31
CA TRP A 600 -20.17 -3.67 -2.03
C TRP A 600 -20.41 -5.09 -2.54
N ASP A 601 -19.36 -5.86 -2.87
CA ASP A 601 -19.50 -7.28 -3.19
C ASP A 601 -19.96 -8.06 -1.96
N ARG A 602 -19.40 -7.78 -0.78
CA ARG A 602 -19.86 -8.35 0.50
C ARG A 602 -21.30 -7.94 0.85
N ALA A 603 -21.63 -6.68 0.59
CA ALA A 603 -23.00 -6.20 0.78
C ALA A 603 -23.98 -6.97 -0.14
N ARG A 604 -23.65 -7.14 -1.41
CA ARG A 604 -24.45 -7.92 -2.37
C ARG A 604 -24.63 -9.37 -1.93
N GLU A 605 -23.53 -10.04 -1.50
CA GLU A 605 -23.56 -11.41 -0.98
C GLU A 605 -24.49 -11.56 0.24
N ALA A 606 -24.51 -10.56 1.11
CA ALA A 606 -25.33 -10.54 2.32
C ALA A 606 -26.77 -10.03 2.09
N GLY A 607 -27.13 -9.64 0.86
CA GLY A 607 -28.43 -9.02 0.56
C GLY A 607 -28.60 -7.63 1.21
N VAL A 608 -27.50 -6.94 1.48
CA VAL A 608 -27.48 -5.57 2.01
C VAL A 608 -27.53 -4.59 0.84
N THR A 609 -28.49 -3.68 0.83
CA THR A 609 -28.60 -2.64 -0.19
C THR A 609 -27.46 -1.63 -0.02
N TYR A 610 -26.87 -1.19 -1.16
CA TYR A 610 -25.75 -0.25 -1.16
C TYR A 610 -25.84 0.75 -2.30
N ARG A 611 -25.12 1.90 -2.15
CA ARG A 611 -25.04 2.95 -3.16
C ARG A 611 -23.73 3.73 -3.04
N SER A 612 -23.05 3.95 -4.17
CA SER A 612 -21.83 4.78 -4.25
C SER A 612 -22.15 6.18 -4.77
N TYR A 613 -21.50 7.16 -4.18
CA TYR A 613 -21.50 8.56 -4.57
C TYR A 613 -20.04 8.98 -4.84
N GLY A 614 -19.54 8.63 -6.04
CA GLY A 614 -18.23 9.03 -6.53
C GLY A 614 -17.12 7.99 -6.41
N GLU A 615 -17.17 7.08 -5.44
CA GLU A 615 -16.16 6.02 -5.30
C GLU A 615 -16.28 4.97 -6.41
N PHE A 616 -15.16 4.70 -7.10
CA PHE A 616 -15.03 3.77 -8.24
C PHE A 616 -16.03 4.08 -9.37
N VAL A 617 -16.35 5.36 -9.52
CA VAL A 617 -17.24 5.91 -10.53
C VAL A 617 -16.50 6.97 -11.34
N THR A 618 -16.62 6.94 -12.64
CA THR A 618 -15.99 7.90 -13.55
C THR A 618 -17.03 8.77 -14.25
N ALA A 619 -16.66 10.00 -14.57
CA ALA A 619 -17.51 10.91 -15.34
C ALA A 619 -17.88 10.32 -16.69
N GLY A 620 -19.02 10.71 -17.22
CA GLY A 620 -19.40 10.47 -18.61
C GLY A 620 -18.36 11.04 -19.59
N LYS A 621 -18.39 10.59 -20.86
CA LYS A 621 -17.39 10.99 -21.85
C LYS A 621 -17.50 12.46 -22.25
N ASN A 622 -18.71 13.01 -22.20
CA ASN A 622 -18.99 14.41 -22.57
C ASN A 622 -19.67 15.13 -21.39
N PRO A 623 -19.58 16.45 -21.33
CA PRO A 623 -20.34 17.22 -20.34
C PRO A 623 -21.83 16.90 -20.45
N GLY A 624 -22.45 16.53 -19.33
CA GLY A 624 -23.87 16.15 -19.27
C GLY A 624 -24.20 14.69 -19.51
N ASP A 625 -23.21 13.86 -19.88
CA ASP A 625 -23.37 12.40 -19.87
C ASP A 625 -23.45 11.89 -18.40
N ALA A 626 -24.26 10.86 -18.19
CA ALA A 626 -24.31 10.18 -16.88
C ALA A 626 -22.95 9.55 -16.54
N ASN A 627 -22.63 9.51 -15.25
CA ASN A 627 -21.50 8.78 -14.72
C ASN A 627 -21.58 7.28 -15.10
N ARG A 628 -20.46 6.61 -15.01
CA ARG A 628 -20.32 5.19 -15.33
C ARG A 628 -19.34 4.52 -14.39
N THR A 629 -19.44 3.22 -14.28
CA THR A 629 -18.46 2.39 -13.56
C THR A 629 -17.95 1.29 -14.48
N LYS A 630 -16.76 0.76 -14.19
CA LYS A 630 -16.24 -0.46 -14.82
C LYS A 630 -16.50 -1.70 -13.95
N LEU A 631 -17.00 -1.52 -12.74
CA LEU A 631 -17.23 -2.60 -11.79
C LEU A 631 -18.67 -3.12 -11.90
N PRO A 632 -18.86 -4.40 -12.29
CA PRO A 632 -20.23 -4.97 -12.43
C PRO A 632 -21.07 -4.91 -11.16
N ALA A 633 -20.43 -4.93 -9.99
CA ALA A 633 -21.11 -4.84 -8.71
C ALA A 633 -21.72 -3.47 -8.43
N LEU A 634 -21.15 -2.40 -9.01
CA LEU A 634 -21.67 -1.04 -8.86
C LEU A 634 -22.70 -0.66 -9.93
N GLU A 635 -22.84 -1.43 -10.99
CA GLU A 635 -23.81 -1.13 -12.07
C GLU A 635 -25.23 -1.04 -11.50
N GLY A 636 -25.88 0.13 -11.68
CA GLY A 636 -27.18 0.43 -11.07
C GLY A 636 -27.15 0.76 -9.57
N HIS A 637 -25.98 0.74 -8.93
CA HIS A 637 -25.78 0.99 -7.50
C HIS A 637 -24.94 2.22 -7.21
N PHE A 638 -24.86 3.19 -8.13
CA PHE A 638 -24.24 4.49 -7.89
C PHE A 638 -25.19 5.63 -8.29
N ASP A 639 -24.88 6.84 -7.85
CA ASP A 639 -25.60 8.01 -8.29
C ASP A 639 -25.04 8.52 -9.64
N PRO A 640 -25.85 8.47 -10.72
CA PRO A 640 -25.38 8.88 -12.05
C PRO A 640 -25.14 10.40 -12.19
N GLU A 641 -25.62 11.19 -11.26
CA GLU A 641 -25.53 12.66 -11.27
C GLU A 641 -24.57 13.21 -10.23
N TYR A 642 -24.03 12.36 -9.33
CA TYR A 642 -23.05 12.79 -8.33
C TYR A 642 -21.75 13.21 -9.01
N HIS A 643 -21.25 14.40 -8.72
CA HIS A 643 -20.03 14.89 -9.33
C HIS A 643 -18.82 14.14 -8.77
N VAL A 644 -18.16 13.34 -9.60
CA VAL A 644 -16.98 12.52 -9.26
C VAL A 644 -15.75 13.41 -8.95
N PHE A 645 -14.57 12.81 -8.81
CA PHE A 645 -13.34 13.54 -8.53
C PHE A 645 -13.11 14.69 -9.52
N ASP A 646 -13.09 15.90 -9.00
CA ASP A 646 -12.81 17.16 -9.69
C ASP A 646 -12.61 18.26 -8.63
N LEU A 647 -11.38 18.69 -8.43
CA LEU A 647 -11.03 19.71 -7.44
C LEU A 647 -11.52 21.12 -7.77
N SER A 648 -12.08 21.33 -8.96
CA SER A 648 -12.75 22.58 -9.33
C SER A 648 -14.21 22.64 -8.89
N TYR A 649 -14.81 21.48 -8.55
CA TYR A 649 -16.22 21.38 -8.14
C TYR A 649 -16.34 21.36 -6.60
N PRO A 650 -17.12 22.26 -5.99
CA PRO A 650 -17.21 22.37 -4.53
C PRO A 650 -17.85 21.15 -3.85
N ASP A 651 -17.31 20.71 -2.72
CA ASP A 651 -17.89 19.63 -1.90
C ASP A 651 -19.23 19.98 -1.29
N VAL A 652 -19.49 21.27 -1.01
CA VAL A 652 -20.83 21.70 -0.59
C VAL A 652 -21.92 21.41 -1.63
N GLN A 653 -21.57 21.35 -2.92
CA GLN A 653 -22.52 20.94 -3.99
C GLN A 653 -22.66 19.43 -4.05
N ARG A 654 -21.57 18.66 -3.81
CA ARG A 654 -21.62 17.19 -3.64
C ARG A 654 -22.52 16.81 -2.46
N ALA A 655 -22.35 17.49 -1.33
CA ALA A 655 -23.20 17.35 -0.16
C ALA A 655 -24.68 17.66 -0.47
N ALA A 656 -24.95 18.73 -1.22
CA ALA A 656 -26.32 19.07 -1.62
C ALA A 656 -26.97 17.99 -2.49
N ARG A 657 -26.22 17.34 -3.39
CA ARG A 657 -26.72 16.21 -4.18
C ARG A 657 -27.02 14.99 -3.30
N PHE A 658 -26.15 14.64 -2.37
CA PHE A 658 -26.40 13.56 -1.40
C PHE A 658 -27.64 13.86 -0.54
N ILE A 659 -27.80 15.09 -0.06
CA ILE A 659 -28.94 15.51 0.75
C ILE A 659 -30.26 15.42 -0.05
N ALA A 660 -30.25 15.77 -1.34
CA ALA A 660 -31.41 15.61 -2.21
C ALA A 660 -31.83 14.13 -2.33
N GLU A 661 -30.88 13.21 -2.45
CA GLU A 661 -31.12 11.76 -2.43
C GLU A 661 -31.66 11.31 -1.06
N LEU A 662 -31.12 11.82 0.05
CA LEU A 662 -31.60 11.52 1.40
C LEU A 662 -33.08 11.90 1.54
N HIS A 663 -33.51 13.08 1.07
CA HIS A 663 -34.92 13.51 1.10
C HIS A 663 -35.81 12.63 0.22
N ARG A 664 -35.29 12.16 -0.92
CA ARG A 664 -35.99 11.17 -1.73
C ARG A 664 -36.21 9.88 -0.94
N PHE A 665 -35.19 9.34 -0.27
CA PHE A 665 -35.32 8.16 0.58
C PHE A 665 -36.26 8.37 1.78
N GLU A 666 -36.29 9.56 2.34
CA GLU A 666 -37.29 9.89 3.37
C GLU A 666 -38.70 9.77 2.84
N THR A 667 -38.96 10.19 1.60
CA THR A 667 -40.25 10.06 0.94
C THR A 667 -40.58 8.60 0.61
N GLU A 668 -39.60 7.84 0.13
CA GLU A 668 -39.75 6.41 -0.21
C GLU A 668 -39.88 5.50 1.03
N GLY A 669 -39.38 5.95 2.18
CA GLY A 669 -39.52 5.23 3.45
C GLY A 669 -38.30 4.43 3.86
N GLU A 670 -37.33 4.19 2.97
CA GLU A 670 -36.13 3.43 3.21
C GLU A 670 -34.94 4.00 2.40
N MET A 671 -33.73 3.88 2.93
CA MET A 671 -32.49 4.23 2.21
C MET A 671 -31.57 3.03 2.11
N PRO A 672 -30.56 3.04 1.19
CA PRO A 672 -29.56 1.99 1.13
C PRO A 672 -28.85 1.81 2.47
N ARG A 673 -28.66 0.55 2.89
CA ARG A 673 -28.08 0.24 4.20
C ARG A 673 -26.59 0.58 4.28
N LEU A 674 -25.87 0.52 3.15
CA LEU A 674 -24.51 0.99 3.01
C LEU A 674 -24.46 2.09 1.95
N GLN A 675 -23.98 3.28 2.32
CA GLN A 675 -23.77 4.38 1.39
C GLN A 675 -22.32 4.83 1.49
N ILE A 676 -21.64 4.98 0.35
CA ILE A 676 -20.24 5.37 0.25
C ILE A 676 -20.19 6.70 -0.45
N VAL A 677 -19.61 7.72 0.19
CA VAL A 677 -19.64 9.12 -0.27
C VAL A 677 -18.23 9.64 -0.35
N ARG A 678 -17.83 10.21 -1.48
CA ARG A 678 -16.53 10.84 -1.67
C ARG A 678 -16.63 12.35 -1.56
N LEU A 679 -15.80 12.98 -0.70
CA LEU A 679 -15.67 14.42 -0.54
C LEU A 679 -14.20 14.82 -0.68
N PRO A 680 -13.68 15.06 -1.92
CA PRO A 680 -12.24 15.10 -2.18
C PRO A 680 -11.60 16.48 -2.10
N ASN A 681 -12.32 17.58 -1.80
CA ASN A 681 -11.76 18.93 -1.95
C ASN A 681 -10.68 19.30 -0.93
N ASP A 682 -10.55 18.56 0.16
CA ASP A 682 -9.44 18.73 1.10
C ASP A 682 -8.07 18.37 0.51
N HIS A 683 -8.02 17.59 -0.59
CA HIS A 683 -6.81 17.44 -1.42
C HIS A 683 -6.24 18.80 -1.86
N THR A 684 -7.07 19.74 -2.24
CA THR A 684 -6.75 21.07 -2.77
C THR A 684 -6.05 21.06 -4.15
N ALA A 685 -6.14 22.16 -4.88
CA ALA A 685 -5.38 22.39 -6.12
C ALA A 685 -4.14 23.29 -5.86
N GLY A 686 -3.59 23.27 -4.66
CA GLY A 686 -2.47 24.13 -4.28
C GLY A 686 -2.76 25.59 -4.49
N THR A 687 -1.80 26.33 -5.09
CA THR A 687 -1.95 27.75 -5.41
C THR A 687 -2.15 27.98 -6.91
N GLN A 688 -2.76 27.06 -7.63
CA GLN A 688 -3.06 27.22 -9.05
C GLN A 688 -3.90 28.49 -9.25
N PRO A 689 -3.45 29.47 -10.07
CA PRO A 689 -4.17 30.72 -10.27
C PRO A 689 -5.61 30.52 -10.77
N GLY A 690 -6.55 31.17 -10.10
CA GLY A 690 -7.99 31.05 -10.41
C GLY A 690 -8.69 29.88 -9.72
N ALA A 691 -7.98 28.85 -9.26
CA ALA A 691 -8.52 27.81 -8.40
C ALA A 691 -8.81 28.35 -6.98
N ALA A 692 -9.63 27.64 -6.21
CA ALA A 692 -9.86 27.98 -4.80
C ALA A 692 -8.54 27.90 -4.01
N THR A 693 -8.37 28.78 -3.02
CA THR A 693 -7.20 28.68 -2.13
C THR A 693 -7.26 27.41 -1.29
N PRO A 694 -6.13 26.87 -0.82
CA PRO A 694 -6.15 25.68 0.07
C PRO A 694 -7.06 25.88 1.29
N THR A 695 -7.06 27.06 1.88
CA THR A 695 -7.97 27.42 3.00
C THR A 695 -9.45 27.38 2.59
N ALA A 696 -9.78 27.87 1.39
CA ALA A 696 -11.14 27.84 0.87
C ALA A 696 -11.61 26.43 0.54
N CYS A 697 -10.75 25.59 -0.07
CA CYS A 697 -11.03 24.17 -0.35
C CYS A 697 -11.30 23.39 0.93
N MET A 698 -10.48 23.60 1.95
CA MET A 698 -10.60 22.93 3.23
C MET A 698 -11.87 23.33 3.98
N ALA A 699 -12.21 24.62 3.97
CA ALA A 699 -13.44 25.10 4.60
C ALA A 699 -14.70 24.68 3.83
N ASP A 700 -14.61 24.50 2.52
CA ASP A 700 -15.68 23.95 1.68
C ASP A 700 -15.94 22.49 2.04
N ASN A 701 -14.89 21.66 2.15
CA ASN A 701 -14.98 20.28 2.59
C ASN A 701 -15.52 20.16 4.03
N ASP A 702 -15.04 21.02 4.95
CA ASP A 702 -15.53 21.10 6.33
C ASP A 702 -17.03 21.38 6.40
N LEU A 703 -17.49 22.38 5.65
CA LEU A 703 -18.92 22.73 5.60
C LEU A 703 -19.74 21.63 4.94
N ALA A 704 -19.22 20.98 3.90
CA ALA A 704 -19.87 19.85 3.23
C ALA A 704 -20.12 18.69 4.20
N LEU A 705 -19.08 18.28 4.93
CA LEU A 705 -19.19 17.25 5.97
C LEU A 705 -20.23 17.65 7.03
N GLY A 706 -20.15 18.89 7.53
CA GLY A 706 -21.10 19.42 8.52
C GLY A 706 -22.54 19.33 8.03
N ARG A 707 -22.82 19.72 6.79
CA ARG A 707 -24.18 19.67 6.19
C ARG A 707 -24.70 18.25 5.99
N VAL A 708 -23.85 17.32 5.57
CA VAL A 708 -24.22 15.92 5.46
C VAL A 708 -24.64 15.37 6.82
N VAL A 709 -23.83 15.60 7.85
CA VAL A 709 -24.11 15.14 9.22
C VAL A 709 -25.38 15.81 9.78
N GLU A 710 -25.56 17.10 9.55
CA GLU A 710 -26.78 17.85 9.93
C GLU A 710 -28.02 17.20 9.31
N ALA A 711 -28.03 17.05 7.97
CA ALA A 711 -29.16 16.49 7.25
C ALA A 711 -29.51 15.08 7.74
N VAL A 712 -28.50 14.21 7.90
CA VAL A 712 -28.72 12.84 8.37
C VAL A 712 -29.21 12.81 9.80
N SER A 713 -28.65 13.65 10.70
CA SER A 713 -29.02 13.67 12.11
C SER A 713 -30.42 14.24 12.36
N HIS A 714 -30.96 15.04 11.45
CA HIS A 714 -32.35 15.53 11.49
C HIS A 714 -33.34 14.64 10.72
N SER A 715 -32.87 13.61 9.99
CA SER A 715 -33.71 12.70 9.25
C SER A 715 -34.38 11.66 10.15
N LYS A 716 -35.46 11.07 9.63
CA LYS A 716 -36.11 9.93 10.31
C LYS A 716 -35.20 8.70 10.46
N PHE A 717 -34.08 8.62 9.73
CA PHE A 717 -33.15 7.50 9.76
C PHE A 717 -32.14 7.62 10.89
N TRP A 718 -31.98 8.78 11.49
CA TRP A 718 -30.95 9.07 12.51
C TRP A 718 -30.90 8.04 13.64
N PRO A 719 -32.04 7.61 14.24
CA PRO A 719 -32.00 6.66 15.37
C PRO A 719 -31.33 5.32 15.06
N GLN A 720 -31.11 4.99 13.79
CA GLN A 720 -30.55 3.71 13.34
C GLN A 720 -29.33 3.92 12.42
N THR A 721 -28.68 5.08 12.43
CA THR A 721 -27.58 5.43 11.51
C THR A 721 -26.26 5.58 12.25
N ALA A 722 -25.18 5.12 11.63
CA ALA A 722 -23.81 5.48 11.95
C ALA A 722 -23.11 6.02 10.70
N ILE A 723 -22.42 7.15 10.85
CA ILE A 723 -21.58 7.77 9.83
C ILE A 723 -20.14 7.53 10.23
N PHE A 724 -19.35 7.00 9.31
CA PHE A 724 -17.92 6.75 9.42
C PHE A 724 -17.20 7.65 8.44
N VAL A 725 -16.18 8.36 8.89
CA VAL A 725 -15.41 9.29 8.05
C VAL A 725 -13.94 8.98 8.23
N LEU A 726 -13.19 8.88 7.13
CA LEU A 726 -11.74 8.78 7.13
C LEU A 726 -11.14 9.45 5.89
N GLU A 727 -9.84 9.66 5.91
CA GLU A 727 -9.03 9.94 4.73
C GLU A 727 -8.63 8.62 4.07
N ASP A 728 -8.47 8.58 2.75
CA ASP A 728 -7.98 7.40 2.03
C ASP A 728 -6.52 7.11 2.39
N ASP A 729 -5.71 8.15 2.47
CA ASP A 729 -4.32 8.14 2.93
C ASP A 729 -3.95 9.42 3.70
N ALA A 730 -2.69 9.53 4.15
CA ALA A 730 -2.16 10.67 4.89
C ALA A 730 -0.98 11.37 4.20
N GLN A 731 -0.80 11.17 2.87
CA GLN A 731 0.41 11.57 2.15
C GLN A 731 0.71 13.07 2.18
N ASN A 732 -0.32 13.91 2.34
CA ASN A 732 -0.22 15.34 2.17
C ASN A 732 -0.01 16.10 3.49
N GLY A 733 0.74 15.54 4.43
CA GLY A 733 1.02 16.29 5.63
C GLY A 733 2.00 15.68 6.62
N PRO A 734 2.52 16.51 7.53
CA PRO A 734 3.32 16.05 8.66
C PRO A 734 2.45 15.57 9.80
N ASP A 735 2.99 14.62 10.58
CA ASP A 735 2.43 14.17 11.85
C ASP A 735 3.55 13.85 12.85
N HIS A 736 3.35 14.17 14.13
CA HIS A 736 4.38 14.00 15.14
C HIS A 736 4.42 12.57 15.74
N VAL A 737 3.41 11.74 15.47
CA VAL A 737 3.32 10.36 16.00
C VAL A 737 3.73 9.35 14.93
N ASP A 738 3.04 9.35 13.79
CA ASP A 738 3.34 8.46 12.66
C ASP A 738 2.83 9.07 11.35
N ALA A 739 3.55 8.83 10.26
CA ALA A 739 3.22 9.36 8.95
C ALA A 739 1.85 8.87 8.39
N HIS A 740 1.32 7.76 8.92
CA HIS A 740 0.00 7.24 8.55
C HIS A 740 -1.13 7.74 9.46
N ARG A 741 -0.83 8.54 10.50
CA ARG A 741 -1.87 8.98 11.42
C ARG A 741 -2.77 10.02 10.76
N SER A 742 -4.08 9.75 10.78
CA SER A 742 -5.09 10.50 10.03
C SER A 742 -6.31 10.81 10.89
N PRO A 743 -7.06 11.89 10.61
CA PRO A 743 -8.32 12.16 11.28
C PRO A 743 -9.37 11.11 10.87
N ALA A 744 -10.16 10.66 11.85
CA ALA A 744 -11.28 9.77 11.62
C ALA A 744 -12.44 10.10 12.55
N PHE A 745 -13.68 9.85 12.09
CA PHE A 745 -14.87 10.17 12.88
C PHE A 745 -15.85 9.00 12.90
N VAL A 746 -16.46 8.80 14.08
CA VAL A 746 -17.61 7.92 14.29
C VAL A 746 -18.74 8.79 14.82
N ILE A 747 -19.78 8.96 14.03
CA ILE A 747 -20.90 9.88 14.28
C ILE A 747 -22.20 9.08 14.27
N SER A 748 -22.84 8.96 15.42
CA SER A 748 -24.05 8.14 15.62
C SER A 748 -24.77 8.55 16.89
N PRO A 749 -26.07 8.30 17.04
CA PRO A 749 -26.71 8.34 18.35
C PRO A 749 -26.00 7.46 19.38
N TYR A 750 -25.38 6.38 18.92
CA TYR A 750 -24.68 5.42 19.76
C TYR A 750 -23.19 5.74 19.94
N ALA A 751 -22.66 6.78 19.34
CA ALA A 751 -21.27 7.22 19.58
C ALA A 751 -21.14 7.83 20.99
N ARG A 752 -20.01 7.57 21.64
CA ARG A 752 -19.71 8.16 22.95
C ARG A 752 -19.42 9.65 22.78
N ARG A 753 -20.28 10.48 23.34
CA ARG A 753 -20.16 11.95 23.18
C ARG A 753 -19.14 12.52 24.17
N GLY A 754 -18.31 13.45 23.66
CA GLY A 754 -17.31 14.19 24.43
C GLY A 754 -16.22 13.31 25.04
N ALA A 755 -16.00 12.13 24.51
CA ALA A 755 -14.98 11.20 24.96
C ALA A 755 -13.75 11.23 24.04
N VAL A 756 -12.58 10.93 24.60
CA VAL A 756 -11.36 10.61 23.84
C VAL A 756 -11.15 9.11 23.88
N ASP A 757 -10.94 8.51 22.73
CA ASP A 757 -10.58 7.09 22.59
C ASP A 757 -9.22 6.99 21.91
N SER A 758 -8.18 6.76 22.70
CA SER A 758 -6.79 6.59 22.24
C SER A 758 -6.45 5.12 21.93
N THR A 759 -7.46 4.27 21.72
CA THR A 759 -7.23 2.92 21.22
C THR A 759 -6.69 3.00 19.80
N MET A 760 -5.66 2.20 19.51
CA MET A 760 -5.11 2.12 18.16
C MET A 760 -6.12 1.48 17.22
N TYR A 761 -6.56 2.23 16.23
CA TYR A 761 -7.44 1.78 15.15
C TYR A 761 -6.81 2.07 13.80
N SER A 762 -7.29 1.36 12.76
CA SER A 762 -6.88 1.61 11.38
C SER A 762 -8.09 1.62 10.44
N THR A 763 -7.86 1.87 9.15
CA THR A 763 -8.86 1.72 8.09
C THR A 763 -9.57 0.38 8.20
N CYS A 764 -8.82 -0.72 8.39
CA CYS A 764 -9.39 -2.06 8.58
C CYS A 764 -10.24 -2.18 9.86
N SER A 765 -9.93 -1.44 10.93
CA SER A 765 -10.76 -1.40 12.15
C SER A 765 -12.13 -0.77 11.86
N MET A 766 -12.17 0.28 11.05
CA MET A 766 -13.41 0.95 10.65
C MET A 766 -14.25 0.05 9.74
N LEU A 767 -13.63 -0.57 8.73
CA LEU A 767 -14.28 -1.56 7.86
C LEU A 767 -14.88 -2.70 8.68
N ARG A 768 -14.08 -3.29 9.59
CA ARG A 768 -14.54 -4.38 10.44
C ARG A 768 -15.75 -4.00 11.31
N THR A 769 -15.80 -2.78 11.78
CA THR A 769 -16.91 -2.25 12.56
C THR A 769 -18.18 -2.18 11.72
N MET A 770 -18.10 -1.64 10.50
CA MET A 770 -19.23 -1.60 9.55
C MET A 770 -19.71 -2.99 9.14
N GLU A 771 -18.79 -3.91 8.87
CA GLU A 771 -19.09 -5.30 8.53
C GLU A 771 -19.91 -5.98 9.63
N LEU A 772 -19.49 -5.83 10.89
CA LEU A 772 -20.20 -6.38 12.03
C LEU A 772 -21.61 -5.79 12.17
N ILE A 773 -21.75 -4.47 12.02
CA ILE A 773 -23.04 -3.76 12.07
C ILE A 773 -23.98 -4.25 10.95
N LEU A 774 -23.47 -4.35 9.72
CA LEU A 774 -24.26 -4.70 8.54
C LEU A 774 -24.45 -6.21 8.35
N GLY A 775 -23.71 -7.04 9.10
CA GLY A 775 -23.71 -8.49 8.98
C GLY A 775 -22.90 -9.02 7.82
N LEU A 776 -21.88 -8.28 7.36
CA LEU A 776 -21.01 -8.66 6.27
C LEU A 776 -19.88 -9.57 6.74
N LYS A 777 -19.41 -10.46 5.86
CA LYS A 777 -18.18 -11.20 6.06
C LYS A 777 -16.98 -10.30 5.77
N PRO A 778 -15.84 -10.50 6.45
CA PRO A 778 -14.62 -9.74 6.13
C PRO A 778 -14.12 -10.03 4.71
N MET A 779 -13.38 -9.08 4.16
CA MET A 779 -12.83 -9.12 2.80
C MET A 779 -11.44 -9.75 2.75
N SER A 780 -10.61 -9.52 3.76
CA SER A 780 -9.22 -9.93 3.80
C SER A 780 -8.83 -10.46 5.19
N GLN A 781 -7.60 -10.94 5.31
CA GLN A 781 -7.03 -11.25 6.62
C GLN A 781 -6.85 -10.02 7.51
N PHE A 782 -6.74 -8.82 6.92
CA PHE A 782 -6.45 -7.59 7.67
C PHE A 782 -7.69 -7.10 8.42
N ASP A 783 -8.82 -6.93 7.74
CA ASP A 783 -10.08 -6.55 8.40
C ASP A 783 -10.61 -7.67 9.31
N ALA A 784 -10.43 -8.95 8.92
CA ALA A 784 -10.80 -10.08 9.76
C ALA A 784 -10.08 -10.08 11.12
N ALA A 785 -8.81 -9.63 11.15
CA ALA A 785 -7.99 -9.58 12.35
C ALA A 785 -8.01 -8.21 13.06
N ALA A 786 -8.53 -7.16 12.39
CA ALA A 786 -8.55 -5.81 12.95
C ALA A 786 -9.43 -5.71 14.19
N GLN A 787 -9.02 -4.87 15.12
CA GLN A 787 -9.80 -4.57 16.30
C GLN A 787 -11.01 -3.70 15.96
N PRO A 788 -12.26 -4.15 16.13
CA PRO A 788 -13.43 -3.30 15.91
C PRO A 788 -13.49 -2.14 16.91
N MET A 789 -14.11 -1.04 16.52
CA MET A 789 -14.17 0.21 17.27
C MET A 789 -15.23 0.18 18.40
N PHE A 790 -15.30 -0.91 19.18
CA PHE A 790 -16.30 -1.07 20.24
C PHE A 790 -16.29 0.07 21.26
N ARG A 791 -15.11 0.64 21.58
CA ARG A 791 -14.95 1.69 22.59
C ARG A 791 -15.47 3.05 22.14
N ALA A 792 -15.59 3.25 20.83
CA ALA A 792 -16.18 4.45 20.26
C ALA A 792 -17.70 4.51 20.49
N PHE A 793 -18.35 3.40 20.88
CA PHE A 793 -19.78 3.27 21.01
C PHE A 793 -20.25 3.10 22.48
N GLN A 794 -21.53 3.40 22.71
CA GLN A 794 -22.26 3.21 23.96
C GLN A 794 -23.63 2.57 23.70
N ALA A 795 -24.15 1.86 24.69
CA ALA A 795 -25.43 1.13 24.59
C ALA A 795 -26.66 2.05 24.46
N ALA A 796 -26.72 3.11 25.25
CA ALA A 796 -27.86 4.03 25.25
C ALA A 796 -27.68 5.12 24.17
N PRO A 797 -28.64 5.27 23.24
CA PRO A 797 -28.52 6.29 22.20
C PRO A 797 -28.76 7.70 22.72
N ASP A 798 -27.98 8.66 22.25
CA ASP A 798 -28.23 10.09 22.38
C ASP A 798 -28.73 10.63 21.03
N LEU A 799 -30.02 10.85 20.95
CA LEU A 799 -30.71 11.23 19.71
C LEU A 799 -30.59 12.72 19.36
N ARG A 800 -29.90 13.53 20.18
CA ARG A 800 -29.70 14.95 19.84
C ARG A 800 -29.05 15.08 18.47
N PRO A 801 -29.67 15.87 17.58
CA PRO A 801 -29.11 16.05 16.25
C PRO A 801 -27.85 16.93 16.31
N TYR A 802 -27.15 16.97 15.19
CA TYR A 802 -26.02 17.87 14.96
C TYR A 802 -26.48 19.05 14.11
N ASP A 803 -26.09 20.26 14.49
CA ASP A 803 -26.29 21.46 13.70
C ASP A 803 -24.95 21.90 13.12
N ALA A 804 -24.86 22.11 11.80
CA ALA A 804 -23.63 22.48 11.13
C ALA A 804 -23.18 23.91 11.53
N ALA A 805 -21.91 24.08 11.79
CA ALA A 805 -21.31 25.39 11.96
C ALA A 805 -21.14 26.06 10.58
N PRO A 806 -21.45 27.36 10.45
CA PRO A 806 -21.19 28.07 9.20
C PRO A 806 -19.69 28.23 8.98
N ALA A 807 -19.28 28.30 7.70
CA ALA A 807 -17.91 28.63 7.35
C ALA A 807 -17.51 29.98 7.94
N ARG A 808 -16.30 30.04 8.52
CA ARG A 808 -15.74 31.26 9.13
C ARG A 808 -14.75 31.97 8.22
N VAL A 809 -14.46 31.38 7.04
CA VAL A 809 -13.57 31.93 6.01
C VAL A 809 -14.30 32.01 4.68
N ASN A 810 -13.72 32.76 3.73
CA ASN A 810 -14.33 32.97 2.42
C ASN A 810 -14.14 31.74 1.51
N LEU A 811 -15.20 30.97 1.28
CA LEU A 811 -15.20 29.80 0.37
C LEU A 811 -14.91 30.14 -1.10
N ASN A 812 -15.11 31.40 -1.50
CA ASN A 812 -14.89 31.86 -2.86
C ASN A 812 -13.52 32.52 -3.07
N GLU A 813 -12.63 32.43 -2.08
CA GLU A 813 -11.28 32.95 -2.22
C GLU A 813 -10.53 32.17 -3.30
N ARG A 814 -9.86 32.91 -4.22
CA ARG A 814 -9.16 32.33 -5.35
C ARG A 814 -7.69 32.72 -5.32
N ASN A 815 -6.84 31.76 -5.73
CA ASN A 815 -5.43 31.99 -5.88
C ASN A 815 -5.14 33.03 -6.95
N THR A 816 -4.19 33.92 -6.67
CA THR A 816 -3.72 34.92 -7.64
C THR A 816 -2.50 34.43 -8.40
N THR A 817 -2.17 35.09 -9.52
CA THR A 817 -0.96 34.75 -10.29
C THR A 817 0.35 35.02 -9.54
N VAL A 818 0.31 35.83 -8.50
CA VAL A 818 1.47 36.15 -7.64
C VAL A 818 1.49 35.36 -6.34
N ALA A 819 0.54 34.42 -6.14
CA ALA A 819 0.57 33.53 -4.99
C ALA A 819 1.87 32.73 -4.97
N TRP A 820 2.41 32.49 -3.77
CA TRP A 820 3.63 31.67 -3.66
C TRP A 820 3.35 30.25 -4.23
N GLY A 821 4.24 29.77 -5.08
CA GLY A 821 4.05 28.47 -5.73
C GLY A 821 3.07 28.45 -6.92
N ALA A 822 2.48 29.59 -7.31
CA ALA A 822 1.52 29.67 -8.41
C ALA A 822 2.07 29.09 -9.73
N ALA A 823 3.32 29.41 -10.07
CA ALA A 823 3.98 28.90 -11.28
C ALA A 823 4.26 27.38 -11.21
N ALA A 824 4.49 26.84 -10.04
CA ALA A 824 4.62 25.39 -9.83
C ALA A 824 3.26 24.70 -9.96
N SER A 825 2.24 25.22 -9.28
CA SER A 825 0.88 24.66 -9.31
C SER A 825 0.25 24.72 -10.71
N GLN A 826 0.59 25.71 -11.56
CA GLN A 826 0.14 25.76 -12.96
C GLN A 826 0.66 24.58 -13.81
N LYS A 827 1.76 23.95 -13.40
CA LYS A 827 2.33 22.81 -14.12
C LYS A 827 1.79 21.46 -13.65
N MET A 828 1.05 21.45 -12.54
CA MET A 828 0.44 20.25 -11.97
C MET A 828 -0.87 19.91 -12.68
N ASP A 829 -1.16 18.64 -12.80
CA ASP A 829 -2.40 18.13 -13.35
C ASP A 829 -3.38 17.83 -12.21
N PHE A 830 -4.35 18.70 -11.98
CA PHE A 830 -5.43 18.51 -11.00
C PHE A 830 -6.73 17.99 -11.61
N THR A 831 -6.70 17.56 -12.86
CA THR A 831 -7.88 16.98 -13.54
C THR A 831 -8.06 15.49 -13.26
N ARG A 832 -7.05 14.88 -12.66
CA ARG A 832 -7.03 13.47 -12.30
C ARG A 832 -6.42 13.33 -10.93
N GLU A 833 -6.82 12.28 -10.27
CA GLU A 833 -6.33 11.88 -8.97
C GLU A 833 -4.82 11.69 -9.00
N ASP A 834 -4.14 12.21 -7.97
CA ASP A 834 -2.69 12.11 -7.72
C ASP A 834 -1.78 12.34 -8.94
N ALA A 835 -2.25 13.08 -9.93
CA ALA A 835 -1.44 13.46 -11.09
C ALA A 835 -0.59 14.71 -10.85
N ALA A 836 -0.70 15.35 -9.68
CA ALA A 836 0.15 16.44 -9.24
C ALA A 836 1.46 15.92 -8.60
N ASP A 837 2.51 16.75 -8.58
CA ASP A 837 3.70 16.45 -7.75
C ASP A 837 3.37 16.80 -6.28
N GLU A 838 3.02 15.80 -5.50
CA GLU A 838 2.56 15.92 -4.13
C GLU A 838 3.59 16.58 -3.21
N THR A 839 4.88 16.37 -3.47
CA THR A 839 5.95 16.97 -2.67
C THR A 839 5.95 18.48 -2.82
N ILE A 840 5.82 18.95 -4.07
CA ILE A 840 5.74 20.38 -4.36
C ILE A 840 4.39 20.95 -3.91
N LEU A 841 3.30 20.18 -4.09
CA LEU A 841 1.96 20.58 -3.67
C LEU A 841 1.87 20.83 -2.17
N ASN A 842 2.44 19.98 -1.35
CA ASN A 842 2.45 20.15 0.10
C ASN A 842 3.23 21.40 0.55
N GLU A 843 4.36 21.69 -0.09
CA GLU A 843 5.09 22.94 0.14
C GLU A 843 4.22 24.17 -0.19
N VAL A 844 3.56 24.10 -1.34
CA VAL A 844 2.68 25.17 -1.81
C VAL A 844 1.53 25.41 -0.83
N ILE A 845 0.89 24.34 -0.35
CA ILE A 845 -0.21 24.42 0.62
C ILE A 845 0.27 25.03 1.94
N TRP A 846 1.37 24.55 2.51
CA TRP A 846 1.90 25.10 3.77
C TRP A 846 2.15 26.59 3.69
N ARG A 847 2.89 27.04 2.68
CA ARG A 847 3.23 28.48 2.52
C ARG A 847 2.05 29.35 2.14
N SER A 848 1.05 28.80 1.45
CA SER A 848 -0.17 29.56 1.16
C SER A 848 -0.99 29.83 2.42
N VAL A 849 -0.98 28.92 3.38
CA VAL A 849 -1.76 29.03 4.62
C VAL A 849 -0.98 29.74 5.73
N ARG A 850 0.30 29.40 5.92
CA ARG A 850 1.13 29.95 7.01
C ARG A 850 1.95 31.19 6.62
N GLY A 851 1.99 31.53 5.34
CA GLY A 851 2.73 32.66 4.78
C GLY A 851 4.06 32.25 4.14
N ALA A 852 4.38 32.93 3.02
CA ALA A 852 5.52 32.61 2.14
C ALA A 852 6.89 32.54 2.83
N THR A 853 7.07 33.21 3.96
CA THR A 853 8.32 33.28 4.69
C THR A 853 8.38 32.37 5.92
N ARG A 854 7.29 31.66 6.27
CA ARG A 854 7.25 30.79 7.43
C ARG A 854 7.70 29.37 7.06
N PRO A 855 8.89 28.92 7.54
CA PRO A 855 9.26 27.51 7.42
C PRO A 855 8.32 26.65 8.28
N MET A 856 8.22 25.37 7.98
CA MET A 856 7.62 24.40 8.89
C MET A 856 8.38 24.38 10.22
N PRO A 857 7.72 24.13 11.36
CA PRO A 857 8.36 24.10 12.67
C PRO A 857 9.46 23.03 12.73
N PRO A 858 10.51 23.21 13.58
CA PRO A 858 11.47 22.16 13.83
C PRO A 858 10.80 20.96 14.52
N PRO A 859 11.29 19.73 14.31
CA PRO A 859 10.71 18.52 14.86
C PRO A 859 10.67 18.57 16.38
N ARG A 860 9.52 18.24 16.96
CA ARG A 860 9.41 17.85 18.36
C ARG A 860 9.43 16.33 18.40
N HIS A 861 10.39 15.76 19.11
CA HIS A 861 10.51 14.32 19.24
C HIS A 861 9.34 13.76 20.06
N ALA A 862 8.60 12.81 19.50
CA ALA A 862 7.77 11.91 20.31
C ALA A 862 8.66 11.18 21.33
N ALA A 863 8.10 10.78 22.48
CA ALA A 863 8.83 10.23 23.63
C ALA A 863 9.70 8.98 23.35
N PHE A 864 9.76 8.49 22.11
CA PHE A 864 10.47 7.29 21.69
C PHE A 864 11.49 7.50 20.57
N VAL A 865 11.89 8.74 20.27
CA VAL A 865 13.04 8.96 19.41
C VAL A 865 14.29 8.80 20.26
N PHE A 866 15.03 7.71 20.07
CA PHE A 866 16.33 7.51 20.68
C PHE A 866 17.25 8.65 20.27
N ALA A 867 17.71 9.46 21.25
CA ALA A 867 18.81 10.38 21.06
C ALA A 867 20.01 9.55 20.55
N GLN A 868 20.55 9.90 19.38
CA GLN A 868 21.87 9.40 19.03
C GLN A 868 22.84 9.83 20.11
N PRO A 869 23.72 8.95 20.61
CA PRO A 869 24.81 9.38 21.47
C PRO A 869 25.57 10.48 20.73
N LYS A 870 25.75 11.64 21.36
CA LYS A 870 26.75 12.60 20.89
C LYS A 870 28.10 11.84 20.77
N PRO A 871 28.86 12.06 19.69
CA PRO A 871 30.26 11.67 19.73
C PRO A 871 30.87 12.37 20.95
N ASP A 872 31.54 11.60 21.78
CA ASP A 872 32.32 12.17 22.88
C ASP A 872 33.35 13.14 22.27
N ASP A 873 33.20 14.43 22.56
CA ASP A 873 34.23 15.45 22.38
C ASP A 873 35.22 15.21 23.54
N ASP A 874 36.07 14.21 23.41
CA ASP A 874 37.26 14.06 24.23
C ASP A 874 38.48 13.89 23.31
N ASP A 875 39.34 14.98 23.33
CA ASP A 875 40.71 15.22 22.87
C ASP A 875 40.94 15.33 21.37
#